data_0a5ef06d29931491ad9b5974139cd27c
#
_entry.id   0a5ef06d29931491ad9b5974139cd27c
#
_cell.length_a   1.000
_cell.length_b   1.000
_cell.length_c   1.000
_cell.angle_alpha   90.00
_cell.angle_beta   90.00
_cell.angle_gamma   90.00
#
_symmetry.space_group_name_H-M   'P 1'
#
loop_
_entity.id
_entity.type
_entity.pdbx_description
1 polymer ?
#
loop_
_entity_poly.entity_id
_entity_poly.type
_entity_poly.pdbx_seq_one_letter_code
_entity_poly.pdbx_strand_id
1 'polypeptide(L)'
;MSRFTAVPRLSPAQAPFALNETRVRCRHATAVLCGVLLSPLVHADDHAGHAGHAEELSPTVITAIAPSSPLTVVTNPKDPRQPVPASDGGDYLKTIPGFALVRNGGTNGDPVLRGMFGSRLNILTNGSMMLGACPGRMDAPTSYISPETYDQLTVIKGPQTVLYGPGASAGTILFDREPENFGELGTRVNASVLAGSHGRFDKVVDAAAGGSLGYVRVIGNTAHSDDYRDGNNDIVASRYDKWNGDIAVGWTPDADTLIELTAGKGDGEARYAGRGMDGSQFLRESLGLRFEKSNLSDVLEKLEAQVYYNYADHVMDNYTLRTPSGTGMMAGPMASNVDRRTLGARVKATWRWADIQLITGLDAQTNEHRQRSAMGIDAYKDLPYTKDADFHNYGVFSELTWYAADRDRLISGARVDRASARDYRQRIGSGMMSRPNPTADDTRADTLPSGFVRYEHDLADSPTTLYAGLGHAQRFPDYWELFSANSGPVGSVNAFDSIKPEKTTQLDFGVNYKSAALEAWASGYIGQVRDYILFDYTPGMMGTTSRAENIDARIMGGELGAAYRLTDHWKADATLAYAWGKNSSDGKALPQMPPLDARFGLTYSEDNWSAGALWRVVAAQNRIDQNKGNVVGKDYDKSSGFGVFSLNGAYRINQHWKVSTGIDNLFGKAYAEHLNLAGNAGFGYPANDPQAINEPGRTLWTKVDMSF
;
A
#
# COMPACT_ATOMS: atom_id res chain seq x y z
N MET A 1 -32.01 -29.49 70.73
CA MET A 1 -31.85 -30.91 70.40
C MET A 1 -31.36 -30.97 68.98
N SER A 2 -30.35 -31.42 68.78
CA SER A 2 -29.29 -32.32 68.65
C SER A 2 -28.30 -31.83 67.59
N ARG A 3 -27.12 -31.81 68.04
CA ARG A 3 -25.80 -31.75 67.38
C ARG A 3 -25.68 -32.71 66.19
N PHE A 4 -24.89 -32.33 65.15
CA PHE A 4 -23.87 -33.21 64.60
C PHE A 4 -22.78 -32.41 63.89
N THR A 5 -21.67 -32.55 64.39
CA THR A 5 -20.24 -32.58 64.08
C THR A 5 -19.72 -32.24 62.67
N ALA A 6 -18.72 -31.34 62.66
CA ALA A 6 -17.85 -30.99 61.57
C ALA A 6 -16.86 -32.12 61.20
N VAL A 7 -16.57 -32.25 59.89
CA VAL A 7 -15.44 -33.03 59.37
C VAL A 7 -14.49 -32.04 58.64
N PRO A 8 -13.18 -32.13 58.81
CA PRO A 8 -12.25 -31.17 58.31
C PRO A 8 -11.92 -31.38 56.82
N ARG A 9 -11.92 -30.30 56.04
CA ARG A 9 -11.44 -30.28 54.67
C ARG A 9 -9.90 -30.26 54.67
N LEU A 10 -9.30 -31.22 54.01
CA LEU A 10 -7.94 -31.27 53.60
C LEU A 10 -7.70 -30.28 52.47
N SER A 11 -6.72 -29.37 52.63
CA SER A 11 -6.21 -28.45 51.67
C SER A 11 -5.26 -29.16 50.70
N PRO A 12 -5.38 -29.00 49.39
CA PRO A 12 -4.31 -29.40 48.48
C PRO A 12 -3.25 -28.31 48.38
N ALA A 13 -2.00 -28.75 48.50
CA ALA A 13 -0.80 -27.94 48.45
C ALA A 13 -0.69 -27.14 47.10
N GLN A 14 -0.38 -25.87 47.23
CA GLN A 14 0.07 -25.00 46.16
C GLN A 14 1.47 -25.45 45.69
N ALA A 15 1.60 -25.79 44.41
CA ALA A 15 2.86 -25.74 43.70
C ALA A 15 2.91 -24.46 42.87
N PRO A 16 3.95 -23.63 42.97
CA PRO A 16 4.06 -22.44 42.18
C PRO A 16 4.72 -22.78 40.82
N PHE A 17 3.96 -22.80 39.73
CA PHE A 17 4.54 -22.62 38.40
C PHE A 17 4.40 -21.14 38.05
N ALA A 18 5.40 -20.37 38.39
CA ALA A 18 5.65 -19.06 37.81
C ALA A 18 6.16 -19.26 36.37
N LEU A 19 5.32 -19.08 35.40
CA LEU A 19 5.74 -18.82 34.02
C LEU A 19 6.21 -17.37 33.97
N ASN A 20 7.51 -17.17 34.07
CA ASN A 20 8.18 -15.96 33.68
C ASN A 20 7.98 -15.78 32.16
N GLU A 21 7.08 -14.92 31.77
CA GLU A 21 7.07 -14.35 30.41
C GLU A 21 8.28 -13.44 30.25
N THR A 22 9.41 -14.06 29.98
CA THR A 22 10.60 -13.35 29.53
C THR A 22 10.30 -12.86 28.11
N ARG A 23 10.26 -11.56 27.90
CA ARG A 23 10.28 -10.90 26.60
C ARG A 23 11.40 -11.53 25.76
N VAL A 24 11.05 -12.44 24.86
CA VAL A 24 11.98 -12.98 23.87
C VAL A 24 12.15 -11.88 22.82
N ARG A 25 13.15 -11.04 23.03
CA ARG A 25 13.68 -10.20 21.94
C ARG A 25 14.03 -11.15 20.79
N CYS A 26 13.60 -10.81 19.61
CA CYS A 26 13.77 -11.50 18.34
C CYS A 26 15.27 -11.70 17.98
N ARG A 27 16.04 -12.43 18.81
CA ARG A 27 17.44 -12.82 18.56
C ARG A 27 17.59 -14.28 18.11
N HIS A 28 16.51 -15.06 18.06
CA HIS A 28 16.58 -16.51 17.82
C HIS A 28 16.04 -16.96 16.45
N ALA A 29 15.51 -16.05 15.60
CA ALA A 29 15.15 -16.40 14.23
C ALA A 29 16.36 -16.57 13.29
N THR A 30 17.55 -16.13 13.72
CA THR A 30 18.80 -16.18 12.91
C THR A 30 19.46 -17.56 12.85
N ALA A 31 19.12 -18.48 13.77
CA ALA A 31 19.80 -19.76 13.85
C ALA A 31 19.21 -20.88 12.99
N VAL A 32 17.94 -20.76 12.55
CA VAL A 32 17.27 -21.80 11.76
C VAL A 32 17.51 -21.62 10.24
N LEU A 33 17.81 -20.40 9.79
CA LEU A 33 18.05 -20.14 8.36
C LEU A 33 19.49 -20.47 7.90
N CYS A 34 20.47 -20.56 8.81
CA CYS A 34 21.85 -20.92 8.43
C CYS A 34 22.10 -22.42 8.23
N GLY A 35 21.15 -23.28 8.59
CA GLY A 35 21.30 -24.74 8.50
C GLY A 35 20.99 -25.34 7.12
N VAL A 36 20.40 -24.60 6.21
CA VAL A 36 19.98 -25.12 4.89
C VAL A 36 20.99 -24.82 3.77
N LEU A 37 22.00 -24.00 4.02
CA LEU A 37 22.94 -23.54 2.99
C LEU A 37 24.23 -24.38 2.86
N LEU A 38 24.31 -25.56 3.45
CA LEU A 38 25.47 -26.47 3.32
C LEU A 38 25.02 -27.85 2.86
N SER A 39 24.56 -27.97 1.63
CA SER A 39 24.52 -29.23 0.89
C SER A 39 25.39 -29.10 -0.37
N PRO A 40 26.13 -30.15 -0.76
CA PRO A 40 27.15 -30.04 -1.78
C PRO A 40 26.57 -29.77 -3.16
N LEU A 41 27.21 -28.86 -3.90
CA LEU A 41 27.01 -28.57 -5.31
C LEU A 41 27.02 -29.87 -6.15
N VAL A 42 25.87 -30.25 -6.63
CA VAL A 42 25.78 -31.23 -7.73
C VAL A 42 25.99 -30.46 -9.03
N HIS A 43 27.01 -30.82 -9.77
CA HIS A 43 27.21 -30.34 -11.12
C HIS A 43 26.05 -30.87 -11.99
N ALA A 44 25.27 -29.96 -12.56
CA ALA A 44 24.30 -30.27 -13.59
C ALA A 44 24.97 -30.05 -14.95
N ASP A 45 25.00 -31.09 -15.77
CA ASP A 45 25.41 -31.03 -17.15
C ASP A 45 24.38 -30.29 -18.01
N ASP A 46 24.88 -29.51 -18.98
CA ASP A 46 24.10 -28.75 -19.95
C ASP A 46 23.20 -29.67 -20.80
N HIS A 47 21.90 -29.68 -20.48
CA HIS A 47 20.86 -30.07 -21.42
C HIS A 47 19.76 -29.01 -21.46
N ALA A 48 19.64 -28.33 -22.61
CA ALA A 48 18.63 -27.34 -22.92
C ALA A 48 17.21 -27.95 -22.88
N GLY A 49 16.45 -27.69 -21.82
CA GLY A 49 15.04 -28.00 -21.67
C GLY A 49 14.49 -27.09 -20.59
N HIS A 50 13.43 -26.39 -20.86
CA HIS A 50 12.80 -25.31 -20.06
C HIS A 50 12.77 -25.59 -18.56
N ALA A 51 13.88 -25.30 -17.89
CA ALA A 51 13.96 -25.20 -16.45
C ALA A 51 13.43 -23.83 -16.02
N GLY A 52 12.78 -23.74 -14.84
CA GLY A 52 12.30 -22.50 -14.28
C GLY A 52 13.38 -21.43 -14.37
N HIS A 53 13.09 -20.34 -15.10
CA HIS A 53 14.08 -19.31 -15.38
C HIS A 53 14.53 -18.65 -14.10
N ALA A 54 15.80 -18.81 -13.73
CA ALA A 54 16.44 -17.92 -12.79
C ALA A 54 16.24 -16.50 -13.30
N GLU A 55 15.71 -15.60 -12.46
CA GLU A 55 15.47 -14.21 -12.82
C GLU A 55 16.78 -13.56 -13.27
N GLU A 56 16.84 -13.06 -14.49
CA GLU A 56 18.06 -12.43 -15.01
C GLU A 56 18.32 -11.13 -14.24
N LEU A 57 19.40 -11.10 -13.47
CA LEU A 57 19.77 -9.96 -12.63
C LEU A 57 20.25 -8.78 -13.50
N SER A 58 19.35 -7.86 -13.85
CA SER A 58 19.70 -6.63 -14.58
C SER A 58 20.72 -5.80 -13.80
N PRO A 59 21.83 -5.34 -14.44
CA PRO A 59 22.82 -4.50 -13.76
C PRO A 59 22.38 -3.04 -13.60
N THR A 60 21.08 -2.74 -13.66
CA THR A 60 20.58 -1.36 -13.65
C THR A 60 19.77 -1.06 -12.39
N VAL A 61 19.94 0.13 -11.82
CA VAL A 61 19.04 0.70 -10.79
C VAL A 61 18.02 1.57 -11.49
N ILE A 62 16.72 1.35 -11.20
CA ILE A 62 15.62 2.05 -11.87
C ILE A 62 15.44 3.44 -11.27
N THR A 63 15.46 4.49 -12.10
CA THR A 63 15.24 5.89 -11.73
C THR A 63 13.89 6.44 -12.20
N ALA A 64 13.33 5.89 -13.29
CA ALA A 64 12.02 6.26 -13.82
C ALA A 64 11.27 5.04 -14.34
N ILE A 65 9.94 5.09 -14.30
CA ILE A 65 9.05 4.03 -14.76
C ILE A 65 8.11 4.62 -15.81
N ALA A 66 8.09 3.98 -16.99
CA ALA A 66 7.14 4.31 -18.05
C ALA A 66 5.86 3.46 -17.92
N PRO A 67 4.69 3.93 -18.42
CA PRO A 67 3.51 3.11 -18.58
C PRO A 67 3.78 1.95 -19.55
N SER A 68 3.30 0.76 -19.18
CA SER A 68 3.40 -0.43 -20.04
C SER A 68 2.34 -0.43 -21.14
N SER A 69 1.18 0.21 -20.86
CA SER A 69 0.06 0.46 -21.78
C SER A 69 -0.71 1.71 -21.32
N PRO A 70 -1.71 2.20 -22.07
CA PRO A 70 -2.50 3.34 -21.65
C PRO A 70 -2.99 3.25 -20.22
N LEU A 71 -2.64 4.25 -19.39
CA LEU A 71 -3.00 4.37 -17.96
C LEU A 71 -2.51 3.24 -17.04
N THR A 72 -1.73 2.30 -17.55
CA THR A 72 -1.26 1.14 -16.80
C THR A 72 0.26 1.12 -16.68
N VAL A 73 0.75 0.95 -15.47
CA VAL A 73 2.17 0.70 -15.16
C VAL A 73 2.31 -0.73 -14.66
N VAL A 74 3.17 -1.51 -15.30
CA VAL A 74 3.57 -2.84 -14.82
C VAL A 74 5.06 -2.81 -14.56
N THR A 75 5.50 -3.35 -13.43
CA THR A 75 6.90 -3.31 -13.04
C THR A 75 7.25 -4.41 -12.05
N ASN A 76 8.51 -4.87 -12.06
CA ASN A 76 9.03 -5.83 -11.10
C ASN A 76 9.44 -5.13 -9.80
N PRO A 77 8.82 -5.45 -8.64
CA PRO A 77 9.17 -4.82 -7.38
C PRO A 77 10.52 -5.26 -6.79
N LYS A 78 11.14 -6.31 -7.30
CA LYS A 78 12.45 -6.81 -6.85
C LYS A 78 13.60 -5.98 -7.39
N ASP A 79 13.40 -5.27 -8.50
CA ASP A 79 14.42 -4.40 -9.07
C ASP A 79 14.76 -3.24 -8.12
N PRO A 80 16.05 -2.99 -7.85
CA PRO A 80 16.47 -1.89 -6.99
C PRO A 80 16.11 -0.54 -7.62
N ARG A 81 15.66 0.39 -6.78
CA ARG A 81 15.17 1.71 -7.19
C ARG A 81 15.79 2.84 -6.39
N GLN A 82 15.83 4.03 -6.99
CA GLN A 82 16.12 5.28 -6.30
C GLN A 82 14.86 6.18 -6.25
N PRO A 83 14.66 6.96 -5.19
CA PRO A 83 15.48 7.00 -3.96
C PRO A 83 15.46 5.65 -3.23
N VAL A 84 16.21 5.55 -2.13
CA VAL A 84 16.46 4.32 -1.34
C VAL A 84 15.44 3.21 -1.54
N PRO A 85 15.86 1.96 -1.82
CA PRO A 85 14.93 0.84 -2.00
C PRO A 85 13.88 0.78 -0.89
N ALA A 86 12.62 0.64 -1.27
CA ALA A 86 11.48 0.76 -0.37
C ALA A 86 11.39 -0.41 0.61
N SER A 87 11.05 -0.14 1.88
CA SER A 87 10.74 -1.16 2.88
C SER A 87 9.26 -1.50 2.98
N ASP A 88 8.39 -0.70 2.37
CA ASP A 88 6.95 -0.90 2.32
C ASP A 88 6.34 -0.48 0.98
N GLY A 89 5.06 -0.87 0.76
CA GLY A 89 4.36 -0.60 -0.49
C GLY A 89 4.14 0.89 -0.76
N GLY A 90 4.01 1.72 0.28
CA GLY A 90 3.81 3.17 0.13
C GLY A 90 5.06 3.86 -0.43
N ASP A 91 6.22 3.61 0.15
CA ASP A 91 7.49 4.14 -0.33
C ASP A 91 7.81 3.64 -1.75
N TYR A 92 7.44 2.40 -2.08
CA TYR A 92 7.61 1.89 -3.43
C TYR A 92 6.75 2.66 -4.45
N LEU A 93 5.47 2.87 -4.14
CA LEU A 93 4.54 3.60 -5.01
C LEU A 93 4.99 5.05 -5.25
N LYS A 94 5.62 5.70 -4.27
CA LYS A 94 6.20 7.06 -4.42
C LYS A 94 7.21 7.17 -5.57
N THR A 95 7.79 6.06 -6.03
CA THR A 95 8.70 6.05 -7.18
C THR A 95 7.98 6.17 -8.53
N ILE A 96 6.66 5.95 -8.58
CA ILE A 96 5.85 6.00 -9.81
C ILE A 96 5.30 7.42 -9.99
N PRO A 97 5.42 8.04 -11.18
CA PRO A 97 4.88 9.38 -11.45
C PRO A 97 3.40 9.50 -11.11
N GLY A 98 3.01 10.60 -10.45
CA GLY A 98 1.65 10.86 -9.98
C GLY A 98 1.37 10.40 -8.56
N PHE A 99 2.24 9.56 -7.96
CA PHE A 99 2.16 9.21 -6.55
C PHE A 99 2.92 10.17 -5.65
N ALA A 100 2.34 10.41 -4.48
CA ALA A 100 2.95 11.04 -3.31
C ALA A 100 2.66 10.18 -2.09
N LEU A 101 3.17 10.56 -0.93
CA LEU A 101 3.03 9.80 0.32
C LEU A 101 2.74 10.75 1.48
N VAL A 102 1.78 10.41 2.32
CA VAL A 102 1.62 11.06 3.62
C VAL A 102 2.51 10.35 4.63
N ARG A 103 3.64 10.98 4.97
CA ARG A 103 4.64 10.38 5.86
C ARG A 103 4.34 10.69 7.32
N ASN A 104 4.38 9.64 8.16
CA ASN A 104 4.24 9.73 9.63
C ASN A 104 5.59 9.66 10.36
N GLY A 105 6.54 8.92 9.79
CA GLY A 105 7.86 8.58 10.33
C GLY A 105 8.73 7.91 9.28
N GLY A 106 9.42 6.82 9.62
CA GLY A 106 10.34 6.10 8.71
C GLY A 106 9.66 5.13 7.76
N THR A 107 8.44 4.71 8.04
CA THR A 107 7.68 3.69 7.30
C THR A 107 6.17 3.90 7.44
N ASN A 108 5.36 3.08 6.76
CA ASN A 108 3.89 3.05 6.87
C ASN A 108 3.22 4.36 6.43
N GLY A 109 3.80 5.06 5.46
CA GLY A 109 3.17 6.21 4.83
C GLY A 109 1.94 5.79 4.02
N ASP A 110 0.93 6.66 3.95
CA ASP A 110 -0.29 6.41 3.19
C ASP A 110 -0.14 6.94 1.75
N PRO A 111 -0.30 6.09 0.72
CA PRO A 111 -0.12 6.51 -0.66
C PRO A 111 -1.23 7.44 -1.13
N VAL A 112 -0.84 8.40 -1.97
CA VAL A 112 -1.70 9.38 -2.60
C VAL A 112 -1.44 9.36 -4.10
N LEU A 113 -2.46 9.11 -4.93
CA LEU A 113 -2.37 9.18 -6.38
C LEU A 113 -3.18 10.38 -6.89
N ARG A 114 -2.51 11.30 -7.62
CA ARG A 114 -3.16 12.48 -8.20
C ARG A 114 -3.90 13.35 -7.16
N GLY A 115 -3.40 13.41 -5.93
CA GLY A 115 -4.04 14.10 -4.81
C GLY A 115 -5.22 13.35 -4.17
N MET A 116 -5.50 12.15 -4.63
CA MET A 116 -6.56 11.28 -4.12
C MET A 116 -5.96 10.22 -3.21
N PHE A 117 -6.51 10.04 -2.02
CA PHE A 117 -5.94 9.31 -0.91
C PHE A 117 -6.93 8.29 -0.32
N GLY A 118 -6.42 7.34 0.43
CA GLY A 118 -7.21 6.42 1.26
C GLY A 118 -7.98 5.40 0.44
N SER A 119 -9.25 5.19 0.78
CA SER A 119 -10.11 4.21 0.12
C SER A 119 -10.56 4.60 -1.30
N ARG A 120 -10.00 5.68 -1.87
CA ARG A 120 -10.07 6.02 -3.30
C ARG A 120 -9.11 5.18 -4.14
N LEU A 121 -8.17 4.48 -3.48
CA LEU A 121 -7.25 3.51 -4.06
C LEU A 121 -7.67 2.10 -3.67
N ASN A 122 -7.86 1.22 -4.65
CA ASN A 122 -7.96 -0.21 -4.40
C ASN A 122 -6.55 -0.80 -4.36
N ILE A 123 -6.15 -1.38 -3.23
CA ILE A 123 -4.83 -2.00 -3.05
C ILE A 123 -5.05 -3.48 -2.73
N LEU A 124 -4.58 -4.34 -3.63
CA LEU A 124 -4.75 -5.78 -3.53
C LEU A 124 -3.39 -6.49 -3.53
N THR A 125 -3.33 -7.60 -2.80
CA THR A 125 -2.20 -8.53 -2.80
C THR A 125 -2.69 -9.90 -3.23
N ASN A 126 -2.17 -10.44 -4.34
CA ASN A 126 -2.65 -11.69 -4.94
C ASN A 126 -4.18 -11.72 -5.07
N GLY A 127 -4.77 -10.59 -5.54
CA GLY A 127 -6.21 -10.45 -5.72
C GLY A 127 -7.03 -10.27 -4.43
N SER A 128 -6.43 -10.30 -3.24
CA SER A 128 -7.10 -10.12 -1.95
C SER A 128 -6.93 -8.71 -1.38
N MET A 129 -7.93 -8.19 -0.70
CA MET A 129 -7.86 -6.90 -0.01
C MET A 129 -7.36 -7.06 1.42
N MET A 130 -6.26 -6.38 1.75
CA MET A 130 -5.83 -6.13 3.11
C MET A 130 -6.31 -4.73 3.51
N LEU A 131 -7.17 -4.64 4.52
CA LEU A 131 -7.66 -3.37 5.05
C LEU A 131 -6.99 -3.10 6.39
N GLY A 132 -6.45 -1.90 6.56
CA GLY A 132 -5.94 -1.45 7.85
C GLY A 132 -7.06 -1.31 8.88
N ALA A 133 -6.72 -1.43 10.16
CA ALA A 133 -7.66 -1.38 11.27
C ALA A 133 -7.72 0.01 11.94
N CYS A 134 -6.66 0.82 11.85
CA CYS A 134 -6.57 2.09 12.57
C CYS A 134 -7.56 3.14 12.04
N PRO A 135 -8.41 3.72 12.90
CA PRO A 135 -9.28 4.84 12.52
C PRO A 135 -8.50 6.04 11.97
N GLY A 136 -7.27 6.25 12.46
CA GLY A 136 -6.35 7.30 12.00
C GLY A 136 -5.42 6.86 10.87
N ARG A 137 -5.60 5.69 10.29
CA ARG A 137 -4.79 5.11 9.19
C ARG A 137 -3.28 5.09 9.47
N MET A 138 -2.88 4.76 10.69
CA MET A 138 -1.46 4.55 11.02
C MET A 138 -0.92 3.24 10.41
N ASP A 139 -1.82 2.36 9.99
CA ASP A 139 -1.60 1.07 9.33
C ASP A 139 -2.31 1.03 7.96
N ALA A 140 -1.99 1.96 7.06
CA ALA A 140 -2.48 1.89 5.67
C ALA A 140 -2.24 0.48 5.07
N PRO A 141 -3.04 0.00 4.10
CA PRO A 141 -2.86 -1.32 3.50
C PRO A 141 -1.41 -1.61 3.05
N THR A 142 -0.71 -0.58 2.57
CA THR A 142 0.70 -0.65 2.15
C THR A 142 1.68 -0.91 3.28
N SER A 143 1.29 -0.71 4.54
CA SER A 143 2.12 -1.01 5.72
C SER A 143 2.41 -2.50 5.88
N TYR A 144 1.52 -3.35 5.38
CA TYR A 144 1.58 -4.81 5.42
C TYR A 144 2.25 -5.42 4.20
N ILE A 145 2.71 -4.58 3.24
CA ILE A 145 3.29 -5.01 1.97
C ILE A 145 4.80 -4.75 1.98
N SER A 146 5.59 -5.82 1.83
CA SER A 146 7.01 -5.76 1.50
C SER A 146 7.15 -5.94 -0.01
N PRO A 147 7.49 -4.91 -0.80
CA PRO A 147 7.40 -4.97 -2.26
C PRO A 147 8.21 -6.10 -2.88
N GLU A 148 9.44 -6.34 -2.42
CA GLU A 148 10.33 -7.37 -2.95
C GLU A 148 9.84 -8.82 -2.76
N THR A 149 8.77 -9.03 -2.00
CA THR A 149 8.13 -10.34 -1.86
C THR A 149 7.09 -10.64 -2.94
N TYR A 150 6.92 -9.74 -3.90
CA TYR A 150 6.01 -9.87 -5.05
C TYR A 150 6.78 -9.87 -6.36
N ASP A 151 6.25 -10.54 -7.37
CA ASP A 151 6.88 -10.67 -8.69
C ASP A 151 6.47 -9.52 -9.61
N GLN A 152 5.24 -9.02 -9.45
CA GLN A 152 4.69 -7.96 -10.28
C GLN A 152 3.91 -6.93 -9.46
N LEU A 153 4.11 -5.66 -9.79
CA LEU A 153 3.23 -4.57 -9.42
C LEU A 153 2.53 -4.03 -10.66
N THR A 154 1.19 -4.00 -10.62
CA THR A 154 0.37 -3.34 -11.64
C THR A 154 -0.36 -2.16 -11.02
N VAL A 155 -0.26 -0.99 -11.66
CA VAL A 155 -1.03 0.21 -11.29
C VAL A 155 -1.89 0.64 -12.46
N ILE A 156 -3.21 0.66 -12.27
CA ILE A 156 -4.19 1.18 -13.23
C ILE A 156 -4.66 2.53 -12.70
N LYS A 157 -4.37 3.62 -13.43
CA LYS A 157 -4.66 4.99 -13.00
C LYS A 157 -6.07 5.42 -13.42
N GLY A 158 -6.79 6.06 -12.52
CA GLY A 158 -8.16 6.52 -12.73
C GLY A 158 -9.21 5.40 -12.65
N PRO A 159 -10.49 5.73 -12.86
CA PRO A 159 -11.61 4.77 -12.87
C PRO A 159 -11.71 4.05 -14.24
N GLN A 160 -10.68 3.29 -14.61
CA GLN A 160 -10.49 2.68 -15.93
C GLN A 160 -10.48 1.15 -15.89
N THR A 161 -11.01 0.55 -14.82
CA THR A 161 -11.31 -0.89 -14.69
C THR A 161 -12.43 -1.09 -13.67
N VAL A 162 -13.18 -2.18 -13.83
CA VAL A 162 -14.27 -2.59 -12.91
C VAL A 162 -14.01 -3.96 -12.26
N LEU A 163 -12.86 -4.60 -12.54
CA LEU A 163 -12.57 -5.98 -12.19
C LEU A 163 -12.17 -6.21 -10.73
N TYR A 164 -11.71 -5.16 -10.01
CA TYR A 164 -10.96 -5.32 -8.76
C TYR A 164 -11.64 -4.74 -7.52
N GLY A 165 -12.96 -4.84 -7.43
CA GLY A 165 -13.75 -4.35 -6.31
C GLY A 165 -14.32 -2.95 -6.52
N PRO A 166 -15.08 -2.45 -5.53
CA PRO A 166 -15.81 -1.19 -5.66
C PRO A 166 -14.89 0.02 -5.57
N GLY A 167 -15.26 1.10 -6.25
CA GLY A 167 -14.87 2.44 -5.89
C GLY A 167 -13.44 2.87 -6.15
N ALA A 168 -12.70 2.24 -7.06
CA ALA A 168 -11.35 2.68 -7.47
C ALA A 168 -11.39 4.02 -8.21
N SER A 169 -11.72 5.10 -7.50
CA SER A 169 -11.87 6.43 -8.11
C SER A 169 -10.54 7.07 -8.50
N ALA A 170 -9.47 6.78 -7.77
CA ALA A 170 -8.12 7.25 -8.09
C ALA A 170 -7.30 6.21 -8.88
N GLY A 171 -7.46 4.94 -8.57
CA GLY A 171 -6.76 3.86 -9.26
C GLY A 171 -6.78 2.54 -8.51
N THR A 172 -6.30 1.51 -9.20
CA THR A 172 -6.15 0.15 -8.68
C THR A 172 -4.68 -0.25 -8.67
N ILE A 173 -4.23 -0.84 -7.58
CA ILE A 173 -2.86 -1.24 -7.32
C ILE A 173 -2.86 -2.73 -6.97
N LEU A 174 -2.14 -3.52 -7.75
CA LEU A 174 -2.05 -4.97 -7.60
C LEU A 174 -0.60 -5.36 -7.34
N PHE A 175 -0.34 -5.99 -6.21
CA PHE A 175 0.90 -6.66 -5.91
C PHE A 175 0.67 -8.15 -6.06
N ASP A 176 1.22 -8.76 -7.09
CA ASP A 176 0.94 -10.15 -7.43
C ASP A 176 2.20 -11.02 -7.38
N ARG A 177 1.99 -12.26 -6.95
CA ARG A 177 2.96 -13.36 -7.05
C ARG A 177 2.52 -14.26 -8.17
N GLU A 178 3.44 -14.54 -9.07
CA GLU A 178 3.19 -15.47 -10.16
C GLU A 178 3.25 -16.91 -9.65
N PRO A 179 2.38 -17.81 -10.15
CA PRO A 179 2.47 -19.23 -9.85
C PRO A 179 3.78 -19.80 -10.37
N GLU A 180 4.38 -20.72 -9.62
CA GLU A 180 5.58 -21.42 -10.08
C GLU A 180 5.22 -22.50 -11.11
N ASN A 181 6.08 -22.67 -12.09
CA ASN A 181 5.93 -23.70 -13.10
C ASN A 181 7.25 -24.47 -13.25
N PHE A 182 7.28 -25.69 -12.74
CA PHE A 182 8.40 -26.60 -12.86
C PHE A 182 8.04 -27.72 -13.82
N GLY A 183 8.67 -27.78 -15.00
CA GLY A 183 8.47 -28.89 -15.95
C GLY A 183 8.97 -30.23 -15.39
N GLU A 184 10.04 -30.19 -14.60
CA GLU A 184 10.67 -31.32 -13.91
C GLU A 184 10.91 -30.96 -12.45
N LEU A 185 11.40 -31.92 -11.64
CA LEU A 185 11.75 -31.65 -10.26
C LEU A 185 12.88 -30.62 -10.20
N GLY A 186 12.60 -29.47 -9.60
CA GLY A 186 13.53 -28.35 -9.55
C GLY A 186 13.33 -27.47 -8.32
N THR A 187 14.25 -26.53 -8.17
CA THR A 187 14.24 -25.53 -7.11
C THR A 187 14.62 -24.17 -7.67
N ARG A 188 14.05 -23.11 -7.07
CA ARG A 188 14.43 -21.73 -7.32
C ARG A 188 14.63 -21.01 -5.97
N VAL A 189 15.70 -20.24 -5.86
CA VAL A 189 15.97 -19.45 -4.66
C VAL A 189 16.39 -18.04 -5.06
N ASN A 190 15.61 -17.04 -4.69
CA ASN A 190 15.97 -15.64 -4.77
C ASN A 190 16.14 -15.09 -3.36
N ALA A 191 17.17 -14.32 -3.14
CA ALA A 191 17.41 -13.69 -1.85
C ALA A 191 18.03 -12.31 -2.03
N SER A 192 17.78 -11.40 -1.09
CA SER A 192 18.45 -10.11 -1.06
C SER A 192 18.80 -9.69 0.38
N VAL A 193 19.87 -8.92 0.49
CA VAL A 193 20.27 -8.26 1.73
C VAL A 193 20.59 -6.82 1.41
N LEU A 194 19.98 -5.89 2.17
CA LEU A 194 20.25 -4.46 2.07
C LEU A 194 20.79 -3.95 3.41
N ALA A 195 21.90 -3.22 3.36
CA ALA A 195 22.44 -2.47 4.48
C ALA A 195 22.50 -0.98 4.12
N GLY A 196 22.20 -0.10 5.07
CA GLY A 196 22.17 1.34 4.80
C GLY A 196 22.43 2.20 6.03
N SER A 197 22.42 3.50 5.80
CA SER A 197 22.49 4.52 6.87
C SER A 197 21.39 4.30 7.89
N HIS A 198 21.58 4.82 9.10
CA HIS A 198 20.62 4.73 10.20
C HIS A 198 20.34 3.29 10.65
N GLY A 199 21.38 2.43 10.65
CA GLY A 199 21.25 1.05 11.05
C GLY A 199 20.34 0.19 10.17
N ARG A 200 19.94 0.69 8.98
CA ARG A 200 19.02 -0.04 8.11
C ARG A 200 19.60 -1.39 7.70
N PHE A 201 18.80 -2.44 7.86
CA PHE A 201 19.18 -3.81 7.51
C PHE A 201 17.95 -4.64 7.13
N ASP A 202 17.76 -4.85 5.84
CA ASP A 202 16.64 -5.61 5.30
C ASP A 202 17.13 -6.93 4.71
N LYS A 203 16.31 -7.97 4.78
CA LYS A 203 16.57 -9.30 4.22
C LYS A 203 15.30 -9.83 3.58
N VAL A 204 15.44 -10.47 2.44
CA VAL A 204 14.37 -11.17 1.74
C VAL A 204 14.86 -12.54 1.30
N VAL A 205 14.03 -13.57 1.42
CA VAL A 205 14.22 -14.89 0.84
C VAL A 205 12.92 -15.31 0.19
N ASP A 206 12.99 -15.78 -1.05
CA ASP A 206 11.89 -16.33 -1.83
C ASP A 206 12.38 -17.63 -2.47
N ALA A 207 11.95 -18.75 -1.92
CA ALA A 207 12.39 -20.08 -2.35
C ALA A 207 11.18 -20.91 -2.77
N ALA A 208 11.32 -21.60 -3.90
CA ALA A 208 10.33 -22.53 -4.40
C ALA A 208 10.96 -23.87 -4.77
N ALA A 209 10.20 -24.94 -4.61
CA ALA A 209 10.55 -26.28 -5.07
C ALA A 209 9.30 -26.96 -5.64
N GLY A 210 9.44 -27.68 -6.73
CA GLY A 210 8.29 -28.30 -7.36
C GLY A 210 8.65 -29.25 -8.49
N GLY A 211 7.63 -29.70 -9.17
CA GLY A 211 7.69 -30.54 -10.36
C GLY A 211 6.43 -30.34 -11.19
N SER A 212 6.20 -31.21 -12.19
CA SER A 212 5.10 -31.08 -13.15
C SER A 212 3.70 -31.08 -12.51
N LEU A 213 3.53 -31.61 -11.29
CA LEU A 213 2.23 -31.71 -10.63
C LEU A 213 1.98 -30.60 -9.59
N GLY A 214 2.97 -29.73 -9.32
CA GLY A 214 2.79 -28.64 -8.36
C GLY A 214 4.06 -28.23 -7.67
N TYR A 215 3.91 -27.29 -6.74
CA TYR A 215 5.03 -26.63 -6.07
C TYR A 215 4.71 -26.23 -4.64
N VAL A 216 5.77 -25.99 -3.89
CA VAL A 216 5.74 -25.27 -2.62
C VAL A 216 6.67 -24.05 -2.75
N ARG A 217 6.19 -22.88 -2.36
CA ARG A 217 6.95 -21.62 -2.31
C ARG A 217 6.91 -21.06 -0.90
N VAL A 218 8.05 -20.65 -0.37
CA VAL A 218 8.19 -20.02 0.94
C VAL A 218 8.88 -18.68 0.76
N ILE A 219 8.27 -17.64 1.32
CA ILE A 219 8.79 -16.27 1.25
C ILE A 219 8.91 -15.72 2.66
N GLY A 220 10.04 -15.09 2.96
CA GLY A 220 10.26 -14.43 4.23
C GLY A 220 11.03 -13.13 4.06
N ASN A 221 10.69 -12.13 4.86
CA ASN A 221 11.46 -10.90 4.91
C ASN A 221 11.54 -10.32 6.32
N THR A 222 12.61 -9.57 6.57
CA THR A 222 12.76 -8.69 7.73
C THR A 222 13.25 -7.34 7.26
N ALA A 223 12.78 -6.26 7.89
CA ALA A 223 13.24 -4.90 7.63
C ALA A 223 13.41 -4.15 8.95
N HIS A 224 14.55 -3.53 9.13
CA HIS A 224 14.92 -2.77 10.31
C HIS A 224 15.53 -1.42 9.94
N SER A 225 15.25 -0.37 10.71
CA SER A 225 15.97 0.90 10.67
C SER A 225 15.87 1.60 12.02
N ASP A 226 16.94 2.26 12.44
CA ASP A 226 16.92 3.21 13.54
C ASP A 226 16.27 4.55 13.13
N ASP A 227 16.15 5.48 14.08
CA ASP A 227 15.72 6.86 13.81
C ASP A 227 16.69 7.53 12.84
N TYR A 228 16.19 8.09 11.73
CA TYR A 228 17.05 8.78 10.77
C TYR A 228 17.40 10.20 11.24
N ARG A 229 18.43 10.76 10.62
CA ARG A 229 18.77 12.18 10.72
C ARG A 229 18.36 12.90 9.44
N ASP A 230 17.78 14.07 9.59
CA ASP A 230 17.43 14.93 8.48
C ASP A 230 18.64 15.71 7.93
N GLY A 231 18.43 16.60 6.96
CA GLY A 231 19.48 17.41 6.36
C GLY A 231 20.10 18.44 7.30
N ASN A 232 19.47 18.77 8.43
CA ASN A 232 20.02 19.61 9.50
C ASN A 232 20.80 18.79 10.54
N ASN A 233 20.85 17.45 10.38
CA ASN A 233 21.39 16.49 11.34
C ASN A 233 20.51 16.31 12.60
N ASP A 234 19.27 16.75 12.56
CA ASP A 234 18.28 16.52 13.62
C ASP A 234 17.75 15.10 13.56
N ILE A 235 17.53 14.47 14.72
CA ILE A 235 16.96 13.13 14.82
C ILE A 235 15.44 13.21 14.61
N VAL A 236 14.94 12.41 13.66
CA VAL A 236 13.51 12.23 13.42
C VAL A 236 13.08 10.87 13.95
N ALA A 237 12.09 10.83 14.84
CA ALA A 237 11.54 9.60 15.39
C ALA A 237 10.89 8.76 14.27
N SER A 238 11.58 7.70 13.83
CA SER A 238 11.29 7.02 12.57
C SER A 238 11.69 5.54 12.56
N ARG A 239 12.24 5.04 13.66
CA ARG A 239 12.65 3.64 13.81
C ARG A 239 11.50 2.68 13.48
N TYR A 240 11.84 1.55 12.85
CA TYR A 240 10.92 0.44 12.63
C TYR A 240 11.63 -0.91 12.67
N ASP A 241 10.86 -1.93 13.03
CA ASP A 241 11.20 -3.34 12.90
C ASP A 241 9.99 -4.09 12.34
N LYS A 242 10.19 -4.89 11.28
CA LYS A 242 9.10 -5.62 10.62
C LYS A 242 9.60 -7.00 10.16
N TRP A 243 8.67 -7.95 10.11
CA TRP A 243 8.90 -9.23 9.47
C TRP A 243 7.62 -9.76 8.83
N ASN A 244 7.75 -10.57 7.77
CA ASN A 244 6.68 -11.34 7.18
C ASN A 244 7.20 -12.72 6.79
N GLY A 245 6.30 -13.71 6.84
CA GLY A 245 6.50 -15.04 6.33
C GLY A 245 5.23 -15.50 5.61
N ASP A 246 5.38 -16.01 4.40
CA ASP A 246 4.28 -16.49 3.57
C ASP A 246 4.66 -17.86 2.98
N ILE A 247 3.66 -18.73 2.79
CA ILE A 247 3.78 -20.01 2.11
C ILE A 247 2.69 -20.11 1.05
N ALA A 248 3.04 -20.68 -0.10
CA ALA A 248 2.10 -21.07 -1.15
C ALA A 248 2.31 -22.54 -1.51
N VAL A 249 1.23 -23.26 -1.70
CA VAL A 249 1.21 -24.64 -2.19
C VAL A 249 0.31 -24.68 -3.42
N GLY A 250 0.91 -24.88 -4.58
CA GLY A 250 0.22 -24.98 -5.86
C GLY A 250 0.11 -26.42 -6.34
N TRP A 251 -1.07 -26.81 -6.79
CA TRP A 251 -1.32 -28.05 -7.50
C TRP A 251 -1.66 -27.74 -8.95
N THR A 252 -0.85 -28.28 -9.86
CA THR A 252 -0.92 -28.07 -11.32
C THR A 252 -1.04 -29.41 -12.04
N PRO A 253 -2.21 -30.08 -11.95
CA PRO A 253 -2.40 -31.43 -12.51
C PRO A 253 -2.25 -31.48 -14.04
N ASP A 254 -2.42 -30.37 -14.71
CA ASP A 254 -2.21 -30.14 -16.13
C ASP A 254 -1.80 -28.67 -16.37
N ALA A 255 -1.40 -28.34 -17.60
CA ALA A 255 -0.92 -27.00 -17.98
C ALA A 255 -1.98 -25.89 -17.85
N ASP A 256 -3.26 -26.27 -17.79
CA ASP A 256 -4.40 -25.33 -17.78
C ASP A 256 -5.05 -25.18 -16.40
N THR A 257 -4.62 -25.96 -15.40
CA THR A 257 -5.27 -25.99 -14.09
C THR A 257 -4.32 -25.58 -12.97
N LEU A 258 -4.74 -24.62 -12.16
CA LEU A 258 -4.06 -24.23 -10.92
C LEU A 258 -5.05 -24.27 -9.75
N ILE A 259 -4.65 -24.92 -8.67
CA ILE A 259 -5.26 -24.77 -7.35
C ILE A 259 -4.14 -24.38 -6.41
N GLU A 260 -4.23 -23.17 -5.84
CA GLU A 260 -3.20 -22.64 -4.95
C GLU A 260 -3.78 -22.28 -3.58
N LEU A 261 -3.17 -22.81 -2.53
CA LEU A 261 -3.42 -22.44 -1.14
C LEU A 261 -2.27 -21.55 -0.65
N THR A 262 -2.60 -20.39 -0.12
CA THR A 262 -1.64 -19.45 0.46
C THR A 262 -1.95 -19.20 1.93
N ALA A 263 -0.91 -19.07 2.76
CA ALA A 263 -1.03 -18.63 4.14
C ALA A 263 0.13 -17.69 4.47
N GLY A 264 -0.15 -16.67 5.27
CA GLY A 264 0.88 -15.69 5.64
C GLY A 264 0.65 -15.10 7.02
N LYS A 265 1.78 -14.72 7.65
CA LYS A 265 1.80 -13.99 8.92
C LYS A 265 2.94 -12.98 8.91
N GLY A 266 2.70 -11.85 9.55
CA GLY A 266 3.72 -10.82 9.72
C GLY A 266 3.39 -9.94 10.91
N ASP A 267 4.39 -9.23 11.42
CA ASP A 267 4.24 -8.25 12.47
C ASP A 267 5.31 -7.18 12.35
N GLY A 268 5.15 -6.09 13.10
CA GLY A 268 6.14 -5.03 13.17
C GLY A 268 5.82 -3.98 14.22
N GLU A 269 6.79 -3.10 14.40
CA GLU A 269 6.65 -1.89 15.21
C GLU A 269 7.22 -0.68 14.46
N ALA A 270 6.67 0.51 14.68
CA ALA A 270 7.12 1.73 14.04
C ALA A 270 6.92 2.95 14.93
N ARG A 271 7.93 3.82 14.95
CA ARG A 271 7.96 5.12 15.62
C ARG A 271 7.48 6.22 14.68
N TYR A 272 6.64 7.12 15.19
CA TYR A 272 6.01 8.14 14.36
C TYR A 272 6.23 9.55 14.91
N ALA A 273 7.17 10.29 14.32
CA ALA A 273 7.42 11.68 14.64
C ALA A 273 6.17 12.56 14.52
N GLY A 274 5.28 12.26 13.57
CA GLY A 274 4.06 13.02 13.29
C GLY A 274 2.84 12.60 14.11
N ARG A 275 2.94 11.63 15.04
CA ARG A 275 1.79 11.09 15.78
C ARG A 275 1.97 11.18 17.29
N GLY A 276 0.86 11.21 18.02
CA GLY A 276 0.84 11.19 19.49
C GLY A 276 1.12 9.81 20.10
N MET A 277 0.97 8.74 19.31
CA MET A 277 1.27 7.35 19.64
C MET A 277 2.13 6.72 18.56
N ASP A 278 2.83 5.65 18.91
CA ASP A 278 3.55 4.78 17.99
C ASP A 278 2.74 3.52 17.68
N GLY A 279 3.04 2.85 16.57
CA GLY A 279 2.52 1.52 16.31
C GLY A 279 3.43 0.49 16.95
N SER A 280 2.99 -0.14 18.03
CA SER A 280 3.76 -1.18 18.73
C SER A 280 3.45 -2.59 18.25
N GLN A 281 2.44 -2.76 17.39
CA GLN A 281 2.09 -4.01 16.72
C GLN A 281 1.40 -3.71 15.39
N PHE A 282 1.78 -4.47 14.35
CA PHE A 282 1.16 -4.50 13.02
C PHE A 282 0.97 -5.96 12.61
N LEU A 283 0.25 -6.74 13.42
CA LEU A 283 0.02 -8.15 13.15
C LEU A 283 -0.87 -8.31 11.91
N ARG A 284 -0.38 -9.10 10.95
CA ARG A 284 -1.10 -9.55 9.76
C ARG A 284 -1.22 -11.07 9.78
N GLU A 285 -2.40 -11.60 9.52
CA GLU A 285 -2.61 -13.00 9.17
C GLU A 285 -3.45 -13.08 7.89
N SER A 286 -3.09 -13.97 6.98
CA SER A 286 -3.79 -14.15 5.71
C SER A 286 -3.90 -15.62 5.34
N LEU A 287 -5.02 -15.95 4.72
CA LEU A 287 -5.28 -17.27 4.13
C LEU A 287 -6.00 -17.06 2.80
N GLY A 288 -5.57 -17.74 1.74
CA GLY A 288 -6.16 -17.64 0.42
C GLY A 288 -6.26 -18.98 -0.27
N LEU A 289 -7.33 -19.18 -1.01
CA LEU A 289 -7.51 -20.30 -1.93
C LEU A 289 -7.86 -19.73 -3.30
N ARG A 290 -7.08 -20.08 -4.32
CA ARG A 290 -7.25 -19.66 -5.70
C ARG A 290 -7.42 -20.90 -6.58
N PHE A 291 -8.36 -20.83 -7.50
CA PHE A 291 -8.58 -21.80 -8.56
C PHE A 291 -8.54 -21.09 -9.91
N GLU A 292 -7.84 -21.66 -10.88
CA GLU A 292 -7.83 -21.24 -12.28
C GLU A 292 -7.93 -22.43 -13.18
N LYS A 293 -8.75 -22.31 -14.21
CA LYS A 293 -8.82 -23.28 -15.33
C LYS A 293 -8.89 -22.51 -16.64
N SER A 294 -7.91 -22.71 -17.48
CA SER A 294 -7.82 -22.18 -18.84
C SER A 294 -8.32 -23.17 -19.88
N ASN A 295 -8.53 -22.69 -21.11
CA ASN A 295 -8.87 -23.51 -22.28
C ASN A 295 -10.08 -24.43 -22.08
N LEU A 296 -11.15 -23.95 -21.37
CA LEU A 296 -12.34 -24.77 -21.10
C LEU A 296 -13.14 -25.07 -22.36
N SER A 297 -13.17 -24.13 -23.32
CA SER A 297 -13.80 -24.32 -24.63
C SER A 297 -13.27 -23.28 -25.62
N ASP A 298 -13.68 -23.35 -26.87
CA ASP A 298 -13.32 -22.37 -27.92
C ASP A 298 -13.75 -20.92 -27.57
N VAL A 299 -14.71 -20.75 -26.66
CA VAL A 299 -15.27 -19.45 -26.27
C VAL A 299 -14.98 -19.13 -24.81
N LEU A 300 -15.10 -20.08 -23.89
CA LEU A 300 -14.75 -19.89 -22.48
C LEU A 300 -13.26 -20.15 -22.30
N GLU A 301 -12.48 -19.05 -22.37
CA GLU A 301 -11.02 -19.08 -22.32
C GLU A 301 -10.51 -19.41 -20.90
N LYS A 302 -11.09 -18.80 -19.85
CA LYS A 302 -10.60 -18.97 -18.48
C LYS A 302 -11.70 -18.82 -17.44
N LEU A 303 -11.65 -19.64 -16.41
CA LEU A 303 -12.45 -19.51 -15.19
C LEU A 303 -11.50 -19.34 -14.00
N GLU A 304 -11.77 -18.33 -13.18
CA GLU A 304 -10.99 -18.02 -11.98
C GLU A 304 -11.94 -17.90 -10.78
N ALA A 305 -11.56 -18.50 -9.67
CA ALA A 305 -12.27 -18.36 -8.40
C ALA A 305 -11.27 -18.14 -7.27
N GLN A 306 -11.63 -17.29 -6.33
CA GLN A 306 -10.78 -16.97 -5.18
C GLN A 306 -11.64 -16.78 -3.94
N VAL A 307 -11.15 -17.31 -2.80
CA VAL A 307 -11.64 -16.99 -1.47
C VAL A 307 -10.45 -16.60 -0.62
N TYR A 308 -10.58 -15.55 0.20
CA TYR A 308 -9.50 -15.09 1.06
C TYR A 308 -10.01 -14.61 2.41
N TYR A 309 -9.17 -14.78 3.42
CA TYR A 309 -9.32 -14.21 4.75
C TYR A 309 -8.08 -13.40 5.10
N ASN A 310 -8.28 -12.16 5.56
CA ASN A 310 -7.22 -11.29 6.06
C ASN A 310 -7.59 -10.77 7.45
N TYR A 311 -6.63 -10.78 8.34
CA TYR A 311 -6.71 -10.25 9.68
C TYR A 311 -5.60 -9.22 9.90
N ALA A 312 -5.97 -8.02 10.31
CA ALA A 312 -5.06 -6.97 10.75
C ALA A 312 -5.35 -6.64 12.21
N ASP A 313 -4.33 -6.68 13.06
CA ASP A 313 -4.42 -6.32 14.48
C ASP A 313 -3.32 -5.29 14.78
N HIS A 314 -3.76 -4.07 15.06
CA HIS A 314 -2.89 -2.92 15.26
C HIS A 314 -2.97 -2.39 16.69
N VAL A 315 -1.82 -2.31 17.37
CA VAL A 315 -1.69 -1.69 18.68
C VAL A 315 -0.98 -0.36 18.53
N MET A 316 -1.60 0.68 19.06
CA MET A 316 -1.03 2.01 19.19
C MET A 316 -0.85 2.32 20.67
N ASP A 317 0.36 2.72 21.06
CA ASP A 317 0.62 3.16 22.44
C ASP A 317 1.61 4.32 22.50
N ASN A 318 1.73 4.94 23.69
CA ASN A 318 2.65 6.03 23.93
C ASN A 318 3.76 5.67 24.94
N TYR A 319 4.01 4.39 25.18
CA TYR A 319 4.97 3.94 26.20
C TYR A 319 5.95 2.85 25.73
N THR A 320 5.67 2.10 24.66
CA THR A 320 6.55 1.04 24.18
C THR A 320 7.76 1.59 23.42
N LEU A 321 7.54 2.50 22.48
CA LEU A 321 8.58 3.07 21.62
C LEU A 321 8.93 4.53 21.96
N ARG A 322 8.20 5.13 22.89
CA ARG A 322 8.42 6.49 23.42
C ARG A 322 8.14 6.55 24.91
N THR A 323 8.52 7.64 25.55
CA THR A 323 8.09 7.96 26.91
C THR A 323 6.82 8.82 26.85
N PRO A 324 5.78 8.56 27.66
CA PRO A 324 4.62 9.42 27.78
C PRO A 324 5.03 10.87 28.09
N SER A 325 4.31 11.84 27.52
CA SER A 325 4.68 13.28 27.61
C SER A 325 4.63 13.87 29.02
N GLY A 326 3.96 13.20 29.96
CA GLY A 326 3.77 13.69 31.33
C GLY A 326 2.81 14.87 31.44
N THR A 327 2.24 15.36 30.34
CA THR A 327 1.33 16.52 30.29
C THR A 327 0.17 16.30 29.33
N GLY A 328 -0.96 16.97 29.57
CA GLY A 328 -2.16 16.92 28.74
C GLY A 328 -2.95 15.62 28.87
N MET A 329 -3.80 15.33 27.89
CA MET A 329 -4.66 14.13 27.88
C MET A 329 -3.88 12.81 27.72
N MET A 330 -2.63 12.86 27.26
CA MET A 330 -1.75 11.72 27.07
C MET A 330 -0.60 11.71 28.10
N ALA A 331 -0.83 12.28 29.29
CA ALA A 331 0.19 12.43 30.34
C ALA A 331 0.67 11.08 30.91
N GLY A 332 -0.20 10.09 30.97
CA GLY A 332 0.12 8.73 31.43
C GLY A 332 0.22 7.73 30.28
N PRO A 333 0.68 6.50 30.57
CA PRO A 333 0.65 5.40 29.63
C PRO A 333 -0.78 5.12 29.16
N MET A 334 -0.98 4.95 27.86
CA MET A 334 -2.25 4.56 27.28
C MET A 334 -2.03 3.79 25.98
N ALA A 335 -2.95 2.88 25.69
CA ALA A 335 -2.95 2.11 24.46
C ALA A 335 -4.34 1.99 23.84
N SER A 336 -4.38 1.91 22.53
CA SER A 336 -5.55 1.55 21.74
C SER A 336 -5.17 0.37 20.83
N ASN A 337 -5.97 -0.68 20.92
CA ASN A 337 -5.81 -1.87 20.09
C ASN A 337 -7.06 -2.04 19.25
N VAL A 338 -6.87 -2.08 17.95
CA VAL A 338 -7.93 -2.19 16.95
C VAL A 338 -7.64 -3.37 16.03
N ASP A 339 -8.67 -4.09 15.64
CA ASP A 339 -8.52 -5.15 14.66
C ASP A 339 -9.57 -5.07 13.54
N ARG A 340 -9.23 -5.63 12.39
CA ARG A 340 -10.11 -5.75 11.24
C ARG A 340 -10.00 -7.14 10.64
N ARG A 341 -11.14 -7.83 10.49
CA ARG A 341 -11.26 -9.15 9.88
C ARG A 341 -11.95 -9.00 8.55
N THR A 342 -11.33 -9.44 7.48
CA THR A 342 -11.86 -9.33 6.13
C THR A 342 -11.99 -10.72 5.52
N LEU A 343 -13.19 -11.09 5.08
CA LEU A 343 -13.45 -12.28 4.29
C LEU A 343 -13.95 -11.84 2.91
N GLY A 344 -13.35 -12.35 1.85
CA GLY A 344 -13.77 -12.04 0.50
C GLY A 344 -13.75 -13.24 -0.42
N ALA A 345 -14.57 -13.16 -1.46
CA ALA A 345 -14.64 -14.14 -2.53
C ALA A 345 -14.85 -13.44 -3.88
N ARG A 346 -14.28 -14.01 -4.94
CA ARG A 346 -14.47 -13.55 -6.32
C ARG A 346 -14.52 -14.74 -7.25
N VAL A 347 -15.42 -14.66 -8.24
CA VAL A 347 -15.48 -15.59 -9.38
C VAL A 347 -15.49 -14.76 -10.65
N LYS A 348 -14.65 -15.14 -11.62
CA LYS A 348 -14.45 -14.43 -12.87
C LYS A 348 -14.36 -15.42 -14.02
N ALA A 349 -15.05 -15.13 -15.13
CA ALA A 349 -14.98 -15.91 -16.37
C ALA A 349 -14.53 -15.00 -17.51
N THR A 350 -13.53 -15.44 -18.27
CA THR A 350 -13.04 -14.77 -19.47
C THR A 350 -13.54 -15.53 -20.70
N TRP A 351 -14.26 -14.79 -21.54
CA TRP A 351 -14.84 -15.27 -22.78
C TRP A 351 -14.10 -14.62 -23.96
N ARG A 352 -13.79 -15.38 -24.99
CA ARG A 352 -13.12 -14.87 -26.18
C ARG A 352 -13.85 -15.33 -27.44
N TRP A 353 -14.11 -14.38 -28.30
CA TRP A 353 -14.53 -14.56 -29.68
C TRP A 353 -13.45 -13.95 -30.59
N ALA A 354 -13.58 -14.01 -31.91
CA ALA A 354 -12.54 -13.52 -32.82
C ALA A 354 -12.00 -12.12 -32.45
N ASP A 355 -12.89 -11.15 -32.30
CA ASP A 355 -12.53 -9.74 -32.08
C ASP A 355 -12.96 -9.21 -30.70
N ILE A 356 -13.46 -10.09 -29.81
CA ILE A 356 -14.04 -9.67 -28.53
C ILE A 356 -13.46 -10.54 -27.40
N GLN A 357 -13.00 -9.87 -26.36
CA GLN A 357 -12.77 -10.48 -25.05
C GLN A 357 -13.74 -9.89 -24.06
N LEU A 358 -14.50 -10.72 -23.37
CA LEU A 358 -15.44 -10.32 -22.33
C LEU A 358 -15.03 -10.99 -21.00
N ILE A 359 -14.87 -10.21 -19.95
CA ILE A 359 -14.66 -10.70 -18.60
C ILE A 359 -15.95 -10.41 -17.81
N THR A 360 -16.53 -11.44 -17.20
CA THR A 360 -17.71 -11.30 -16.34
C THR A 360 -17.41 -11.86 -14.96
N GLY A 361 -18.01 -11.32 -13.92
CA GLY A 361 -17.78 -11.86 -12.59
C GLY A 361 -18.66 -11.30 -11.49
N LEU A 362 -18.48 -11.92 -10.34
CA LEU A 362 -19.13 -11.60 -9.08
C LEU A 362 -18.04 -11.50 -8.01
N ASP A 363 -18.20 -10.59 -7.07
CA ASP A 363 -17.40 -10.58 -5.85
C ASP A 363 -18.27 -10.26 -4.61
N ALA A 364 -17.78 -10.72 -3.46
CA ALA A 364 -18.36 -10.44 -2.17
C ALA A 364 -17.23 -10.17 -1.17
N GLN A 365 -17.44 -9.20 -0.30
CA GLN A 365 -16.52 -8.90 0.80
C GLN A 365 -17.31 -8.54 2.05
N THR A 366 -16.89 -9.08 3.18
CA THR A 366 -17.36 -8.67 4.50
C THR A 366 -16.15 -8.30 5.35
N ASN A 367 -16.28 -7.26 6.16
CA ASN A 367 -15.26 -6.96 7.16
C ASN A 367 -15.89 -6.49 8.46
N GLU A 368 -15.27 -6.88 9.56
CA GLU A 368 -15.65 -6.54 10.92
C GLU A 368 -14.51 -5.77 11.57
N HIS A 369 -14.84 -4.63 12.18
CA HIS A 369 -13.92 -3.83 12.96
C HIS A 369 -14.25 -3.94 14.46
N ARG A 370 -13.21 -4.09 15.29
CA ARG A 370 -13.32 -4.17 16.73
C ARG A 370 -12.23 -3.35 17.39
N GLN A 371 -12.49 -2.89 18.62
CA GLN A 371 -11.55 -2.10 19.38
C GLN A 371 -11.57 -2.39 20.88
N ARG A 372 -10.47 -2.08 21.53
CA ARG A 372 -10.32 -1.97 22.98
C ARG A 372 -9.25 -0.95 23.30
N SER A 373 -9.40 -0.19 24.39
CA SER A 373 -8.41 0.80 24.80
C SER A 373 -8.41 0.98 26.30
N ALA A 374 -7.26 1.27 26.87
CA ALA A 374 -7.12 1.52 28.30
C ALA A 374 -5.99 2.49 28.61
N MET A 375 -6.12 3.15 29.77
CA MET A 375 -5.00 3.82 30.41
C MET A 375 -4.24 2.82 31.29
N GLY A 376 -2.93 2.92 31.30
CA GLY A 376 -2.02 1.99 31.98
C GLY A 376 -1.22 1.12 30.99
N ILE A 377 -0.04 0.68 31.42
CA ILE A 377 0.82 -0.20 30.62
C ILE A 377 0.10 -1.55 30.48
N ASP A 378 -0.09 -1.99 29.22
CA ASP A 378 -0.72 -3.26 28.85
C ASP A 378 -2.17 -3.49 29.38
N ALA A 379 -2.78 -2.50 30.04
CA ALA A 379 -4.10 -2.65 30.64
C ALA A 379 -5.23 -2.95 29.63
N TYR A 380 -5.04 -2.63 28.35
CA TYR A 380 -5.99 -2.96 27.29
C TYR A 380 -6.10 -4.49 27.06
N LYS A 381 -5.06 -5.28 27.41
CA LYS A 381 -5.04 -6.73 27.22
C LYS A 381 -6.06 -7.45 28.08
N ASP A 382 -6.40 -6.87 29.23
CA ASP A 382 -7.40 -7.40 30.15
C ASP A 382 -8.86 -7.10 29.72
N LEU A 383 -9.03 -6.28 28.70
CA LEU A 383 -10.35 -5.91 28.18
C LEU A 383 -10.73 -6.78 26.97
N PRO A 384 -12.01 -7.18 26.87
CA PRO A 384 -12.50 -7.81 25.66
C PRO A 384 -12.53 -6.82 24.49
N TYR A 385 -12.35 -7.32 23.27
CA TYR A 385 -12.66 -6.53 22.09
C TYR A 385 -14.14 -6.22 22.01
N THR A 386 -14.46 -4.99 21.66
CA THR A 386 -15.83 -4.55 21.37
C THR A 386 -15.97 -4.29 19.88
N LYS A 387 -16.92 -4.97 19.24
CA LYS A 387 -17.30 -4.70 17.85
C LYS A 387 -17.92 -3.31 17.78
N ASP A 388 -17.45 -2.47 16.87
CA ASP A 388 -17.96 -1.12 16.66
C ASP A 388 -18.52 -0.89 15.25
N ALA A 389 -18.06 -1.68 14.25
CA ALA A 389 -18.60 -1.62 12.90
C ALA A 389 -18.49 -2.95 12.16
N ASP A 390 -19.37 -3.17 11.17
CA ASP A 390 -19.15 -4.09 10.09
C ASP A 390 -19.52 -3.47 8.73
N PHE A 391 -18.98 -4.06 7.67
CA PHE A 391 -19.20 -3.64 6.31
C PHE A 391 -19.42 -4.86 5.42
N HIS A 392 -20.33 -4.73 4.47
CA HIS A 392 -20.60 -5.76 3.45
C HIS A 392 -20.61 -5.10 2.08
N ASN A 393 -20.01 -5.76 1.10
CA ASN A 393 -20.09 -5.36 -0.30
C ASN A 393 -20.34 -6.59 -1.17
N TYR A 394 -21.26 -6.47 -2.11
CA TYR A 394 -21.58 -7.50 -3.10
C TYR A 394 -21.59 -6.83 -4.47
N GLY A 395 -20.76 -7.29 -5.39
CA GLY A 395 -20.59 -6.69 -6.71
C GLY A 395 -20.82 -7.67 -7.85
N VAL A 396 -21.38 -7.14 -8.93
CA VAL A 396 -21.49 -7.80 -10.24
C VAL A 396 -20.81 -6.92 -11.24
N PHE A 397 -19.94 -7.49 -12.08
CA PHE A 397 -19.17 -6.71 -13.04
C PHE A 397 -18.99 -7.42 -14.37
N SER A 398 -18.75 -6.60 -15.40
CA SER A 398 -18.40 -7.04 -16.74
C SER A 398 -17.47 -6.03 -17.38
N GLU A 399 -16.41 -6.52 -18.04
CA GLU A 399 -15.46 -5.70 -18.79
C GLU A 399 -15.25 -6.31 -20.18
N LEU A 400 -15.44 -5.48 -21.23
CA LEU A 400 -15.37 -5.84 -22.61
C LEU A 400 -14.17 -5.16 -23.27
N THR A 401 -13.36 -5.93 -24.00
CA THR A 401 -12.39 -5.41 -24.96
C THR A 401 -12.83 -5.84 -26.36
N TRP A 402 -13.10 -4.87 -27.21
CA TRP A 402 -13.43 -5.11 -28.62
C TRP A 402 -12.31 -4.58 -29.51
N TYR A 403 -11.71 -5.47 -30.27
CA TYR A 403 -10.71 -5.19 -31.29
C TYR A 403 -11.46 -4.83 -32.58
N ALA A 404 -11.95 -3.56 -32.66
CA ALA A 404 -12.83 -3.11 -33.75
C ALA A 404 -12.13 -3.08 -35.11
N ALA A 405 -10.80 -2.96 -35.11
CA ALA A 405 -9.93 -3.09 -36.27
C ALA A 405 -8.51 -3.43 -35.79
N ASP A 406 -7.58 -3.73 -36.70
CA ASP A 406 -6.18 -4.07 -36.38
C ASP A 406 -5.49 -3.03 -35.47
N ARG A 407 -5.95 -1.80 -35.47
CA ARG A 407 -5.37 -0.67 -34.75
C ARG A 407 -6.30 0.00 -33.75
N ASP A 408 -7.54 -0.47 -33.67
CA ASP A 408 -8.58 0.19 -32.88
C ASP A 408 -9.11 -0.74 -31.79
N ARG A 409 -9.02 -0.32 -30.55
CA ARG A 409 -9.56 -1.04 -29.40
C ARG A 409 -10.56 -0.18 -28.66
N LEU A 410 -11.72 -0.76 -28.36
CA LEU A 410 -12.70 -0.18 -27.45
C LEU A 410 -12.77 -1.06 -26.19
N ILE A 411 -12.40 -0.49 -25.07
CA ILE A 411 -12.47 -1.16 -23.77
C ILE A 411 -13.59 -0.48 -22.98
N SER A 412 -14.51 -1.26 -22.42
CA SER A 412 -15.61 -0.73 -21.61
C SER A 412 -15.94 -1.67 -20.46
N GLY A 413 -16.38 -1.11 -19.36
CA GLY A 413 -16.76 -1.91 -18.19
C GLY A 413 -17.95 -1.32 -17.47
N ALA A 414 -18.75 -2.19 -16.86
CA ALA A 414 -19.85 -1.84 -15.98
C ALA A 414 -19.84 -2.69 -14.73
N ARG A 415 -20.18 -2.07 -13.60
CA ARG A 415 -20.22 -2.70 -12.28
C ARG A 415 -21.36 -2.11 -11.46
N VAL A 416 -22.02 -2.93 -10.69
CA VAL A 416 -22.97 -2.50 -9.67
C VAL A 416 -22.62 -3.19 -8.35
N ASP A 417 -22.46 -2.37 -7.31
CA ASP A 417 -22.21 -2.80 -5.95
C ASP A 417 -23.39 -2.51 -5.04
N ARG A 418 -23.68 -3.44 -4.12
CA ARG A 418 -24.52 -3.22 -2.96
C ARG A 418 -23.61 -3.18 -1.74
N ALA A 419 -23.38 -1.98 -1.21
CA ALA A 419 -22.56 -1.77 -0.04
C ALA A 419 -23.41 -1.41 1.18
N SER A 420 -23.01 -1.86 2.36
CA SER A 420 -23.67 -1.52 3.63
C SER A 420 -22.66 -1.44 4.78
N ALA A 421 -23.00 -0.65 5.80
CA ALA A 421 -22.30 -0.58 7.07
C ALA A 421 -23.28 -0.56 8.23
N ARG A 422 -22.90 -1.11 9.38
CA ARG A 422 -23.65 -1.06 10.63
C ARG A 422 -22.82 -0.45 11.74
N ASP A 423 -23.44 0.44 12.54
CA ASP A 423 -22.83 1.09 13.70
C ASP A 423 -23.21 0.33 14.97
N TYR A 424 -22.26 -0.36 15.60
CA TYR A 424 -22.47 -1.07 16.85
C TYR A 424 -22.10 -0.24 18.10
N ARG A 425 -21.57 0.95 17.94
CA ARG A 425 -21.17 1.80 19.05
C ARG A 425 -22.41 2.25 19.83
N GLN A 426 -22.52 1.84 21.09
CA GLN A 426 -23.61 2.26 21.97
C GLN A 426 -23.41 3.69 22.50
N ARG A 427 -22.17 4.17 22.52
CA ARG A 427 -21.79 5.51 22.97
C ARG A 427 -20.77 6.13 22.02
N ILE A 428 -20.83 7.45 21.87
CA ILE A 428 -19.88 8.26 21.10
C ILE A 428 -19.29 9.36 21.99
N GLY A 429 -18.09 9.86 21.62
CA GLY A 429 -17.29 10.77 22.44
C GLY A 429 -16.47 10.00 23.49
N SER A 430 -15.63 10.70 24.24
CA SER A 430 -14.74 10.11 25.24
C SER A 430 -14.82 10.85 26.57
N GLY A 431 -14.53 10.15 27.68
CA GLY A 431 -14.52 10.71 29.03
C GLY A 431 -15.87 11.35 29.42
N MET A 432 -15.82 12.55 29.95
CA MET A 432 -17.02 13.31 30.36
C MET A 432 -17.92 13.75 29.19
N MET A 433 -17.42 13.73 27.96
CA MET A 433 -18.20 14.05 26.75
C MET A 433 -18.86 12.82 26.12
N SER A 434 -18.72 11.64 26.74
CA SER A 434 -19.35 10.41 26.25
C SER A 434 -20.87 10.50 26.40
N ARG A 435 -21.60 10.26 25.31
CA ARG A 435 -23.08 10.31 25.23
C ARG A 435 -23.63 9.08 24.53
N PRO A 436 -24.90 8.71 24.71
CA PRO A 436 -25.54 7.68 23.90
C PRO A 436 -25.38 7.98 22.41
N ASN A 437 -25.14 6.95 21.63
CA ASN A 437 -25.02 7.07 20.18
C ASN A 437 -26.41 7.00 19.53
N PRO A 438 -26.89 8.06 18.87
CA PRO A 438 -28.21 8.04 18.24
C PRO A 438 -28.32 7.08 17.05
N THR A 439 -27.18 6.63 16.49
CA THR A 439 -27.13 5.65 15.39
C THR A 439 -26.73 4.25 15.85
N ALA A 440 -26.81 3.98 17.17
CA ALA A 440 -26.53 2.67 17.72
C ALA A 440 -27.41 1.60 17.07
N ASP A 441 -26.77 0.54 16.55
CA ASP A 441 -27.39 -0.59 15.85
C ASP A 441 -28.05 -0.26 14.50
N ASP A 442 -27.95 0.99 14.03
CA ASP A 442 -28.44 1.36 12.70
C ASP A 442 -27.58 0.74 11.59
N THR A 443 -28.25 0.43 10.49
CA THR A 443 -27.62 -0.05 9.26
C THR A 443 -27.94 0.90 8.12
N ARG A 444 -26.93 1.30 7.36
CA ARG A 444 -27.11 2.03 6.11
C ARG A 444 -26.59 1.24 4.93
N ALA A 445 -27.19 1.43 3.77
CA ALA A 445 -26.80 0.71 2.57
C ALA A 445 -27.10 1.52 1.31
N ASP A 446 -26.17 1.47 0.34
CA ASP A 446 -26.29 2.15 -0.95
C ASP A 446 -26.03 1.17 -2.10
N THR A 447 -26.62 1.49 -3.26
CA THR A 447 -26.34 0.80 -4.52
C THR A 447 -25.49 1.73 -5.39
N LEU A 448 -24.33 1.26 -5.82
CA LEU A 448 -23.25 2.06 -6.38
C LEU A 448 -22.92 1.58 -7.80
N PRO A 449 -23.52 2.17 -8.85
CA PRO A 449 -23.14 1.89 -10.22
C PRO A 449 -21.81 2.56 -10.55
N SER A 450 -20.94 1.83 -11.26
CA SER A 450 -19.67 2.31 -11.79
C SER A 450 -19.47 1.79 -13.20
N GLY A 451 -18.65 2.46 -14.01
CA GLY A 451 -18.35 2.01 -15.35
C GLY A 451 -17.41 2.94 -16.08
N PHE A 452 -16.88 2.47 -17.19
CA PHE A 452 -16.01 3.27 -18.04
C PHE A 452 -16.12 2.85 -19.50
N VAL A 453 -15.64 3.73 -20.37
CA VAL A 453 -15.36 3.45 -21.76
C VAL A 453 -14.05 4.11 -22.14
N ARG A 454 -13.15 3.35 -22.80
CA ARG A 454 -11.85 3.83 -23.28
C ARG A 454 -11.64 3.37 -24.72
N TYR A 455 -11.25 4.31 -25.57
CA TYR A 455 -10.84 4.05 -26.94
C TYR A 455 -9.33 4.20 -27.06
N GLU A 456 -8.71 3.28 -27.76
CA GLU A 456 -7.28 3.26 -28.06
C GLU A 456 -7.06 3.10 -29.57
N HIS A 457 -6.11 3.86 -30.11
CA HIS A 457 -5.79 3.85 -31.54
C HIS A 457 -4.28 3.82 -31.77
N ASP A 458 -3.79 2.82 -32.48
CA ASP A 458 -2.40 2.71 -32.89
C ASP A 458 -2.18 3.38 -34.26
N LEU A 459 -1.27 4.36 -34.32
CA LEU A 459 -1.00 5.09 -35.56
C LEU A 459 -0.32 4.19 -36.60
N ALA A 460 -0.69 4.37 -37.89
CA ALA A 460 -0.25 3.51 -38.99
C ALA A 460 1.26 3.43 -39.15
N ASP A 461 1.92 4.58 -39.15
CA ASP A 461 3.33 4.73 -39.53
C ASP A 461 4.23 5.13 -38.35
N SER A 462 3.74 4.92 -37.13
CA SER A 462 4.45 5.32 -35.90
C SER A 462 4.13 4.36 -34.77
N PRO A 463 5.10 3.96 -33.95
CA PRO A 463 4.86 3.14 -32.76
C PRO A 463 4.19 3.98 -31.64
N THR A 464 3.04 4.56 -31.98
CA THR A 464 2.31 5.52 -31.14
C THR A 464 0.90 5.02 -30.91
N THR A 465 0.51 4.93 -29.64
CA THR A 465 -0.87 4.67 -29.23
C THR A 465 -1.47 5.96 -28.66
N LEU A 466 -2.60 6.39 -29.21
CA LEU A 466 -3.45 7.46 -28.69
C LEU A 466 -4.59 6.83 -27.89
N TYR A 467 -5.02 7.47 -26.82
CA TYR A 467 -6.16 6.98 -26.04
C TYR A 467 -6.98 8.11 -25.40
N ALA A 468 -8.27 7.83 -25.22
CA ALA A 468 -9.16 8.63 -24.40
C ALA A 468 -10.17 7.72 -23.70
N GLY A 469 -10.39 7.95 -22.41
CA GLY A 469 -11.29 7.14 -21.60
C GLY A 469 -12.12 8.01 -20.64
N LEU A 470 -13.43 7.77 -20.60
CA LEU A 470 -14.35 8.36 -19.63
C LEU A 470 -14.73 7.29 -18.60
N GLY A 471 -14.45 7.57 -17.33
CA GLY A 471 -14.78 6.67 -16.23
C GLY A 471 -15.69 7.34 -15.20
N HIS A 472 -16.59 6.55 -14.62
CA HIS A 472 -17.44 6.91 -13.49
C HIS A 472 -17.32 5.84 -12.41
N ALA A 473 -16.91 6.23 -11.18
CA ALA A 473 -16.83 5.34 -10.04
C ALA A 473 -17.60 5.92 -8.86
N GLN A 474 -18.37 5.06 -8.19
CA GLN A 474 -19.01 5.40 -6.92
C GLN A 474 -18.40 4.55 -5.80
N ARG A 475 -18.16 5.19 -4.65
CA ARG A 475 -17.50 4.60 -3.50
C ARG A 475 -18.32 4.80 -2.24
N PHE A 476 -18.60 3.69 -1.53
CA PHE A 476 -19.15 3.77 -0.18
C PHE A 476 -18.09 4.34 0.77
N PRO A 477 -18.47 5.18 1.76
CA PRO A 477 -17.53 5.66 2.77
C PRO A 477 -16.95 4.51 3.58
N ASP A 478 -15.64 4.52 3.84
CA ASP A 478 -14.96 3.50 4.63
C ASP A 478 -15.03 3.81 6.13
N TYR A 479 -14.53 2.89 6.94
CA TYR A 479 -14.51 2.95 8.40
C TYR A 479 -13.97 4.30 8.92
N TRP A 480 -12.81 4.73 8.44
CA TRP A 480 -12.17 5.96 8.90
C TRP A 480 -12.98 7.24 8.57
N GLU A 481 -13.84 7.22 7.55
CA GLU A 481 -14.70 8.36 7.16
C GLU A 481 -15.99 8.42 7.99
N LEU A 482 -16.52 7.25 8.38
CA LEU A 482 -17.78 7.16 9.12
C LEU A 482 -17.59 7.22 10.63
N PHE A 483 -16.43 6.77 11.14
CA PHE A 483 -16.27 6.50 12.58
C PHE A 483 -15.14 7.29 13.26
N SER A 484 -14.19 7.91 12.52
CA SER A 484 -13.05 8.60 13.12
C SER A 484 -13.28 10.09 13.39
N ALA A 485 -14.15 10.77 12.64
CA ALA A 485 -14.45 12.18 12.86
C ALA A 485 -15.24 12.39 14.15
N ASN A 486 -14.96 13.50 14.88
CA ASN A 486 -15.70 13.87 16.08
C ASN A 486 -17.16 14.26 15.78
N SER A 487 -17.44 14.74 14.57
CA SER A 487 -18.77 15.11 14.11
C SER A 487 -18.95 14.89 12.62
N GLY A 488 -20.20 14.75 12.17
CA GLY A 488 -20.60 14.74 10.77
C GLY A 488 -20.91 16.15 10.24
N PRO A 489 -21.51 16.25 9.06
CA PRO A 489 -21.95 17.51 8.44
C PRO A 489 -22.76 18.37 9.40
N VAL A 490 -22.75 19.68 9.18
CA VAL A 490 -23.52 20.61 10.04
C VAL A 490 -25.01 20.23 10.05
N GLY A 491 -25.57 20.12 11.25
CA GLY A 491 -26.97 19.72 11.47
C GLY A 491 -27.20 18.20 11.47
N SER A 492 -26.18 17.39 11.20
CA SER A 492 -26.28 15.94 11.29
C SER A 492 -26.10 15.41 12.71
N VAL A 493 -26.53 14.17 12.93
CA VAL A 493 -26.36 13.46 14.20
C VAL A 493 -24.88 13.08 14.42
N ASN A 494 -24.25 12.51 13.41
CA ASN A 494 -22.84 12.14 13.35
C ASN A 494 -22.42 11.88 11.88
N ALA A 495 -21.17 11.46 11.65
CA ALA A 495 -20.68 11.14 10.30
C ALA A 495 -21.34 9.89 9.71
N PHE A 496 -21.62 8.88 10.53
CA PHE A 496 -22.26 7.64 10.07
C PHE A 496 -23.64 7.89 9.44
N ASP A 497 -24.44 8.76 10.05
CA ASP A 497 -25.79 9.08 9.55
C ASP A 497 -25.77 9.79 8.20
N SER A 498 -24.86 10.73 8.00
CA SER A 498 -25.06 11.77 6.97
C SER A 498 -23.99 11.85 5.88
N ILE A 499 -22.81 11.20 6.06
CA ILE A 499 -21.77 11.18 5.00
C ILE A 499 -22.24 10.33 3.84
N LYS A 500 -22.24 10.92 2.64
CA LYS A 500 -22.73 10.29 1.40
C LYS A 500 -21.60 9.58 0.66
N PRO A 501 -21.93 8.54 -0.16
CA PRO A 501 -21.00 7.95 -1.10
C PRO A 501 -20.41 8.99 -2.08
N GLU A 502 -19.11 8.91 -2.31
CA GLU A 502 -18.43 9.73 -3.32
C GLU A 502 -18.72 9.24 -4.74
N LYS A 503 -18.79 10.17 -5.69
CA LYS A 503 -19.06 9.91 -7.10
C LYS A 503 -18.04 10.65 -7.96
N THR A 504 -17.08 9.94 -8.52
CA THR A 504 -16.04 10.47 -9.39
C THR A 504 -16.41 10.25 -10.85
N THR A 505 -16.40 11.30 -11.66
CA THR A 505 -16.46 11.21 -13.13
C THR A 505 -15.22 11.86 -13.69
N GLN A 506 -14.43 11.12 -14.48
CA GLN A 506 -13.11 11.55 -14.95
C GLN A 506 -12.91 11.18 -16.41
N LEU A 507 -12.41 12.12 -17.20
CA LEU A 507 -11.85 11.91 -18.52
C LEU A 507 -10.34 11.81 -18.39
N ASP A 508 -9.78 10.71 -18.89
CA ASP A 508 -8.34 10.47 -19.04
C ASP A 508 -8.01 10.43 -20.53
N PHE A 509 -6.89 11.00 -20.94
CA PHE A 509 -6.44 10.98 -22.33
C PHE A 509 -4.92 11.04 -22.39
N GLY A 510 -4.35 10.57 -23.51
CA GLY A 510 -2.90 10.61 -23.64
C GLY A 510 -2.36 9.94 -24.88
N VAL A 511 -1.04 9.84 -24.89
CA VAL A 511 -0.24 9.26 -25.95
C VAL A 511 0.92 8.46 -25.35
N ASN A 512 1.16 7.30 -25.90
CA ASN A 512 2.34 6.47 -25.63
C ASN A 512 3.09 6.29 -26.95
N TYR A 513 4.40 6.55 -26.93
CA TYR A 513 5.31 6.32 -28.03
C TYR A 513 6.42 5.38 -27.58
N LYS A 514 6.68 4.31 -28.35
CA LYS A 514 7.72 3.33 -28.00
C LYS A 514 8.48 2.86 -29.23
N SER A 515 9.72 3.34 -29.38
CA SER A 515 10.68 2.87 -30.37
C SER A 515 11.92 2.27 -29.68
N ALA A 516 12.85 1.74 -30.47
CA ALA A 516 14.10 1.20 -29.94
C ALA A 516 14.95 2.24 -29.20
N ALA A 517 14.92 3.53 -29.62
CA ALA A 517 15.73 4.59 -29.06
C ALA A 517 14.98 5.47 -28.07
N LEU A 518 13.66 5.67 -28.25
CA LEU A 518 12.86 6.60 -27.47
C LEU A 518 11.58 5.91 -26.98
N GLU A 519 11.39 5.95 -25.68
CA GLU A 519 10.11 5.67 -25.03
C GLU A 519 9.61 6.97 -24.41
N ALA A 520 8.43 7.45 -24.83
CA ALA A 520 7.87 8.70 -24.36
C ALA A 520 6.36 8.57 -24.16
N TRP A 521 5.83 9.26 -23.18
CA TRP A 521 4.40 9.23 -22.88
C TRP A 521 3.94 10.55 -22.27
N ALA A 522 2.68 10.88 -22.51
CA ALA A 522 2.00 11.98 -21.84
C ALA A 522 0.56 11.57 -21.55
N SER A 523 0.10 11.83 -20.35
CA SER A 523 -1.28 11.62 -19.93
C SER A 523 -1.85 12.85 -19.25
N GLY A 524 -3.11 13.17 -19.54
CA GLY A 524 -3.85 14.21 -18.86
C GLY A 524 -5.15 13.65 -18.29
N TYR A 525 -5.65 14.27 -17.23
CA TYR A 525 -6.95 13.94 -16.67
C TYR A 525 -7.70 15.20 -16.22
N ILE A 526 -9.02 15.15 -16.31
CA ILE A 526 -9.94 16.15 -15.75
C ILE A 526 -11.15 15.41 -15.19
N GLY A 527 -11.50 15.72 -13.95
CA GLY A 527 -12.59 15.05 -13.25
C GLY A 527 -13.38 15.96 -12.31
N GLN A 528 -14.58 15.51 -12.02
CA GLN A 528 -15.45 16.05 -10.98
C GLN A 528 -15.71 14.94 -9.97
N VAL A 529 -15.56 15.27 -8.68
CA VAL A 529 -15.93 14.40 -7.57
C VAL A 529 -17.08 15.05 -6.82
N ARG A 530 -18.28 14.48 -6.96
CA ARG A 530 -19.44 14.89 -6.17
C ARG A 530 -19.41 14.17 -4.83
N ASP A 531 -19.85 14.86 -3.79
CA ASP A 531 -19.88 14.34 -2.44
C ASP A 531 -18.49 13.90 -1.94
N TYR A 532 -17.39 14.55 -2.37
CA TYR A 532 -16.03 14.31 -1.89
C TYR A 532 -15.97 14.45 -0.37
N ILE A 533 -15.44 13.43 0.33
CA ILE A 533 -15.38 13.43 1.79
C ILE A 533 -14.12 14.18 2.24
N LEU A 534 -14.34 15.31 2.91
CA LEU A 534 -13.32 16.23 3.44
C LEU A 534 -13.39 16.26 4.96
N PHE A 535 -12.24 16.41 5.61
CA PHE A 535 -12.13 16.65 7.05
C PHE A 535 -11.78 18.12 7.31
N ASP A 536 -12.57 18.77 8.16
CA ASP A 536 -12.35 20.12 8.69
C ASP A 536 -11.89 20.02 10.14
N TYR A 537 -10.76 20.64 10.46
CA TYR A 537 -10.14 20.59 11.78
C TYR A 537 -10.25 21.94 12.48
N THR A 538 -10.92 21.98 13.60
CA THR A 538 -11.07 23.18 14.41
C THR A 538 -10.22 23.05 15.67
N PRO A 539 -9.21 23.93 15.86
CA PRO A 539 -8.49 24.02 17.13
C PRO A 539 -9.43 24.39 18.26
N GLY A 540 -9.31 23.72 19.40
CA GLY A 540 -10.11 23.99 20.60
C GLY A 540 -9.27 23.93 21.88
N MET A 541 -9.80 24.41 22.98
CA MET A 541 -9.10 24.45 24.31
C MET A 541 -8.71 23.05 24.81
N MET A 542 -9.45 22.01 24.41
CA MET A 542 -9.20 20.60 24.78
C MET A 542 -8.53 19.77 23.65
N GLY A 543 -7.94 20.45 22.68
CA GLY A 543 -7.33 19.81 21.49
C GLY A 543 -8.08 20.12 20.19
N THR A 544 -7.61 19.57 19.09
CA THR A 544 -8.23 19.74 17.78
C THR A 544 -9.40 18.77 17.62
N THR A 545 -10.55 19.29 17.21
CA THR A 545 -11.72 18.47 16.82
C THR A 545 -11.82 18.36 15.31
N SER A 546 -12.35 17.25 14.81
CA SER A 546 -12.54 16.99 13.38
C SER A 546 -14.01 16.86 13.03
N ARG A 547 -14.38 17.33 11.84
CA ARG A 547 -15.69 17.17 11.25
C ARG A 547 -15.52 16.60 9.84
N ALA A 548 -16.21 15.49 9.55
CA ALA A 548 -16.33 15.00 8.19
C ALA A 548 -17.50 15.69 7.49
N GLU A 549 -17.30 16.08 6.23
CA GLU A 549 -18.32 16.73 5.41
C GLU A 549 -18.20 16.29 3.94
N ASN A 550 -19.30 16.34 3.21
CA ASN A 550 -19.29 16.16 1.76
C ASN A 550 -19.21 17.53 1.06
N ILE A 551 -18.31 17.64 0.09
CA ILE A 551 -18.16 18.80 -0.80
C ILE A 551 -18.15 18.37 -2.25
N ASP A 552 -18.32 19.28 -3.18
CA ASP A 552 -18.02 19.02 -4.59
C ASP A 552 -16.59 19.47 -4.91
N ALA A 553 -15.83 18.61 -5.57
CA ALA A 553 -14.45 18.90 -5.95
C ALA A 553 -14.25 18.77 -7.48
N ARG A 554 -13.34 19.57 -8.02
CA ARG A 554 -12.75 19.39 -9.35
C ARG A 554 -11.30 19.03 -9.23
N ILE A 555 -10.89 18.03 -10.00
CA ILE A 555 -9.50 17.55 -10.06
C ILE A 555 -9.04 17.58 -11.51
N MET A 556 -7.80 17.96 -11.74
CA MET A 556 -7.15 17.87 -13.05
C MET A 556 -5.63 17.75 -12.86
N GLY A 557 -4.97 17.31 -13.89
CA GLY A 557 -3.52 17.22 -13.89
C GLY A 557 -3.00 16.44 -15.08
N GLY A 558 -1.73 16.07 -14.98
CA GLY A 558 -1.10 15.28 -16.00
C GLY A 558 0.24 14.76 -15.56
N GLU A 559 0.66 13.76 -16.28
CA GLU A 559 1.97 13.13 -16.10
C GLU A 559 2.59 13.00 -17.49
N LEU A 560 3.88 13.20 -17.56
CA LEU A 560 4.64 12.94 -18.78
C LEU A 560 6.01 12.37 -18.43
N GLY A 561 6.56 11.63 -19.37
CA GLY A 561 7.90 11.10 -19.23
C GLY A 561 8.49 10.73 -20.57
N ALA A 562 9.81 10.67 -20.59
CA ALA A 562 10.58 10.19 -21.72
C ALA A 562 11.83 9.49 -21.22
N ALA A 563 12.21 8.43 -21.91
CA ALA A 563 13.50 7.76 -21.75
C ALA A 563 14.14 7.63 -23.14
N TYR A 564 15.30 8.22 -23.30
CA TYR A 564 16.02 8.26 -24.58
C TYR A 564 17.38 7.61 -24.48
N ARG A 565 17.64 6.67 -25.35
CA ARG A 565 18.96 6.05 -25.52
C ARG A 565 19.83 6.98 -26.36
N LEU A 566 20.72 7.74 -25.69
CA LEU A 566 21.62 8.68 -26.31
C LEU A 566 22.69 7.97 -27.16
N THR A 567 23.18 6.84 -26.62
CA THR A 567 24.13 5.91 -27.27
C THR A 567 23.81 4.52 -26.79
N ASP A 568 24.57 3.51 -27.22
CA ASP A 568 24.39 2.13 -26.72
C ASP A 568 24.61 2.00 -25.20
N HIS A 569 25.39 2.91 -24.61
CA HIS A 569 25.74 2.90 -23.19
C HIS A 569 25.00 3.98 -22.37
N TRP A 570 24.61 5.10 -22.99
CA TRP A 570 24.00 6.22 -22.27
C TRP A 570 22.50 6.29 -22.47
N LYS A 571 21.75 6.32 -21.37
CA LYS A 571 20.31 6.56 -21.33
C LYS A 571 20.00 7.78 -20.47
N ALA A 572 19.22 8.71 -21.02
CA ALA A 572 18.63 9.81 -20.24
C ALA A 572 17.14 9.58 -20.08
N ASP A 573 16.60 9.84 -18.89
CA ASP A 573 15.17 9.78 -18.62
C ASP A 573 14.70 11.02 -17.86
N ALA A 574 13.45 11.38 -18.09
CA ALA A 574 12.79 12.46 -17.37
C ALA A 574 11.32 12.12 -17.13
N THR A 575 10.80 12.49 -15.97
CA THR A 575 9.36 12.41 -15.66
C THR A 575 8.90 13.69 -14.98
N LEU A 576 7.63 14.02 -15.20
CA LEU A 576 6.98 15.16 -14.58
C LEU A 576 5.54 14.77 -14.22
N ALA A 577 5.11 15.11 -13.01
CA ALA A 577 3.75 14.89 -12.54
C ALA A 577 3.19 16.14 -11.87
N TYR A 578 1.95 16.48 -12.18
CA TYR A 578 1.24 17.61 -11.59
C TYR A 578 -0.22 17.24 -11.30
N ALA A 579 -0.67 17.59 -10.10
CA ALA A 579 -2.04 17.45 -9.66
C ALA A 579 -2.59 18.80 -9.17
N TRP A 580 -3.81 19.10 -9.58
CA TRP A 580 -4.52 20.30 -9.20
C TRP A 580 -5.93 19.93 -8.72
N GLY A 581 -6.35 20.52 -7.60
CA GLY A 581 -7.68 20.33 -7.04
C GLY A 581 -8.32 21.64 -6.60
N LYS A 582 -9.66 21.71 -6.69
CA LYS A 582 -10.48 22.81 -6.21
C LYS A 582 -11.70 22.27 -5.50
N ASN A 583 -11.96 22.75 -4.27
CA ASN A 583 -13.25 22.64 -3.62
C ASN A 583 -14.24 23.57 -4.35
N SER A 584 -15.19 23.02 -5.07
CA SER A 584 -16.17 23.79 -5.86
C SER A 584 -17.29 24.35 -4.98
N SER A 585 -17.49 23.81 -3.76
CA SER A 585 -18.53 24.24 -2.84
C SER A 585 -18.22 25.61 -2.21
N ASP A 586 -16.93 25.92 -1.98
CA ASP A 586 -16.50 27.19 -1.40
C ASP A 586 -15.52 27.99 -2.28
N GLY A 587 -15.11 27.43 -3.40
CA GLY A 587 -14.21 28.08 -4.37
C GLY A 587 -12.72 28.03 -4.03
N LYS A 588 -12.33 27.42 -2.91
CA LYS A 588 -10.93 27.33 -2.44
C LYS A 588 -10.13 26.21 -3.11
N ALA A 589 -8.84 26.14 -2.77
CA ALA A 589 -8.01 24.99 -3.13
C ALA A 589 -8.53 23.72 -2.45
N LEU A 590 -8.44 22.57 -3.13
CA LEU A 590 -8.58 21.27 -2.46
C LEU A 590 -7.30 21.04 -1.65
N PRO A 591 -7.41 20.74 -0.35
CA PRO A 591 -6.23 20.53 0.49
C PRO A 591 -5.51 19.23 0.15
N GLN A 592 -4.26 19.09 0.64
CA GLN A 592 -3.42 17.90 0.50
C GLN A 592 -3.12 17.52 -0.97
N MET A 593 -3.05 18.52 -1.84
CA MET A 593 -2.63 18.31 -3.23
C MET A 593 -1.11 18.33 -3.34
N PRO A 594 -0.47 17.27 -3.92
CA PRO A 594 0.97 17.26 -4.12
C PRO A 594 1.39 18.37 -5.08
N PRO A 595 2.57 19.00 -4.87
CA PRO A 595 3.15 19.96 -5.79
C PRO A 595 3.64 19.30 -7.09
N LEU A 596 4.04 20.11 -8.07
CA LEU A 596 4.73 19.63 -9.26
C LEU A 596 6.02 18.92 -8.88
N ASP A 597 6.19 17.68 -9.34
CA ASP A 597 7.35 16.81 -9.13
C ASP A 597 8.00 16.49 -10.49
N ALA A 598 9.27 16.85 -10.66
CA ALA A 598 10.06 16.53 -11.83
C ALA A 598 11.28 15.71 -11.43
N ARG A 599 11.61 14.70 -12.24
CA ARG A 599 12.76 13.81 -12.05
C ARG A 599 13.55 13.73 -13.34
N PHE A 600 14.87 13.78 -13.24
CA PHE A 600 15.80 13.68 -14.35
C PHE A 600 16.85 12.64 -14.02
N GLY A 601 16.91 11.59 -14.83
CA GLY A 601 17.85 10.49 -14.71
C GLY A 601 18.87 10.50 -15.83
N LEU A 602 20.08 10.10 -15.52
CA LEU A 602 21.14 9.80 -16.49
C LEU A 602 21.84 8.53 -16.06
N THR A 603 21.85 7.52 -16.92
CA THR A 603 22.45 6.22 -16.61
C THR A 603 23.46 5.85 -17.71
N TYR A 604 24.63 5.44 -17.29
CA TYR A 604 25.62 4.74 -18.10
C TYR A 604 25.59 3.26 -17.78
N SER A 605 25.54 2.41 -18.79
CA SER A 605 25.48 0.95 -18.62
C SER A 605 26.45 0.24 -19.56
N GLU A 606 27.12 -0.75 -19.04
CA GLU A 606 27.91 -1.77 -19.73
C GLU A 606 27.28 -3.14 -19.46
N ASP A 607 27.84 -4.20 -20.04
CA ASP A 607 27.30 -5.56 -19.92
C ASP A 607 27.11 -6.01 -18.46
N ASN A 608 28.06 -5.64 -17.57
CA ASN A 608 28.08 -6.10 -16.19
C ASN A 608 27.88 -5.02 -15.15
N TRP A 609 27.90 -3.73 -15.50
CA TRP A 609 27.79 -2.66 -14.52
C TRP A 609 27.03 -1.47 -15.06
N SER A 610 26.50 -0.70 -14.14
CA SER A 610 25.91 0.60 -14.43
C SER A 610 26.28 1.64 -13.39
N ALA A 611 26.24 2.91 -13.79
CA ALA A 611 26.31 4.05 -12.90
C ALA A 611 25.26 5.06 -13.31
N GLY A 612 24.56 5.65 -12.35
CA GLY A 612 23.48 6.57 -12.63
C GLY A 612 23.42 7.75 -11.66
N ALA A 613 22.75 8.79 -12.12
CA ALA A 613 22.43 9.98 -11.34
C ALA A 613 20.94 10.27 -11.46
N LEU A 614 20.32 10.71 -10.36
CA LEU A 614 18.94 11.17 -10.30
C LEU A 614 18.88 12.55 -9.68
N TRP A 615 18.27 13.49 -10.38
CA TRP A 615 17.95 14.81 -9.85
C TRP A 615 16.43 14.96 -9.76
N ARG A 616 15.90 15.08 -8.55
CA ARG A 616 14.48 15.33 -8.28
C ARG A 616 14.29 16.79 -7.90
N VAL A 617 13.34 17.46 -8.54
CA VAL A 617 12.99 18.87 -8.31
C VAL A 617 11.49 18.94 -8.03
N VAL A 618 11.13 19.49 -6.88
CA VAL A 618 9.74 19.65 -6.46
C VAL A 618 9.44 21.14 -6.27
N ALA A 619 8.36 21.61 -6.86
CA ALA A 619 7.92 23.00 -6.75
C ALA A 619 7.36 23.34 -5.36
N ALA A 620 7.29 24.62 -5.04
CA ALA A 620 6.56 25.07 -3.86
C ALA A 620 5.05 24.81 -4.01
N GLN A 621 4.40 24.40 -2.92
CA GLN A 621 2.94 24.32 -2.88
C GLN A 621 2.38 25.55 -2.15
N ASN A 622 1.72 26.41 -2.94
CA ASN A 622 1.11 27.65 -2.42
C ASN A 622 -0.42 27.59 -2.37
N ARG A 623 -1.01 26.55 -2.94
CA ARG A 623 -2.47 26.35 -2.98
C ARG A 623 -2.86 25.41 -1.87
N ILE A 624 -3.32 25.96 -0.78
CA ILE A 624 -3.69 25.26 0.44
C ILE A 624 -5.08 25.73 0.93
N ASP A 625 -5.74 24.90 1.75
CA ASP A 625 -6.86 25.29 2.61
C ASP A 625 -6.53 24.84 4.04
N GLN A 626 -6.02 25.79 4.83
CA GLN A 626 -5.52 25.52 6.18
C GLN A 626 -6.53 24.80 7.06
N ASN A 627 -6.05 23.83 7.85
CA ASN A 627 -6.84 23.00 8.74
C ASN A 627 -7.88 22.13 8.04
N LYS A 628 -7.82 21.97 6.73
CA LYS A 628 -8.61 20.99 5.99
C LYS A 628 -7.73 19.91 5.39
N GLY A 629 -8.30 18.72 5.20
CA GLY A 629 -7.57 17.58 4.68
C GLY A 629 -8.35 16.28 4.78
N ASN A 630 -7.72 15.29 5.36
CA ASN A 630 -8.28 13.95 5.55
C ASN A 630 -7.93 13.42 6.95
N VAL A 631 -8.27 12.18 7.26
CA VAL A 631 -8.02 11.60 8.58
C VAL A 631 -6.53 11.52 8.94
N VAL A 632 -5.65 11.39 7.94
CA VAL A 632 -4.20 11.25 8.17
C VAL A 632 -3.54 12.60 8.33
N GLY A 633 -3.81 13.55 7.44
CA GLY A 633 -3.12 14.83 7.38
C GLY A 633 -4.02 15.97 6.95
N LYS A 634 -3.54 17.17 7.16
CA LYS A 634 -4.20 18.42 6.78
C LYS A 634 -3.18 19.43 6.29
N ASP A 635 -3.65 20.43 5.54
CA ASP A 635 -2.81 21.58 5.23
C ASP A 635 -2.52 22.39 6.51
N TYR A 636 -1.25 22.51 6.84
CA TYR A 636 -0.77 23.37 7.94
C TYR A 636 -0.42 24.75 7.42
N ASP A 637 0.47 24.79 6.41
CA ASP A 637 0.92 25.99 5.71
C ASP A 637 1.42 25.64 4.31
N LYS A 638 1.80 26.65 3.54
CA LYS A 638 2.49 26.50 2.26
C LYS A 638 3.83 25.80 2.48
N SER A 639 4.27 25.04 1.50
CA SER A 639 5.58 24.39 1.53
C SER A 639 6.52 24.95 0.46
N SER A 640 7.79 25.07 0.82
CA SER A 640 8.86 25.49 -0.11
C SER A 640 9.18 24.37 -1.10
N GLY A 641 9.60 24.74 -2.31
CA GLY A 641 10.18 23.81 -3.26
C GLY A 641 11.60 23.37 -2.84
N PHE A 642 12.01 22.23 -3.38
CA PHE A 642 13.35 21.69 -3.12
C PHE A 642 13.91 20.94 -4.34
N GLY A 643 15.24 20.73 -4.32
CA GLY A 643 15.95 19.88 -5.25
C GLY A 643 16.84 18.91 -4.51
N VAL A 644 16.82 17.63 -4.90
CA VAL A 644 17.59 16.54 -4.30
C VAL A 644 18.33 15.79 -5.39
N PHE A 645 19.63 15.58 -5.18
CA PHE A 645 20.49 14.87 -6.12
C PHE A 645 20.99 13.57 -5.51
N SER A 646 20.93 12.49 -6.28
CA SER A 646 21.30 11.14 -5.85
C SER A 646 22.18 10.46 -6.89
N LEU A 647 23.04 9.55 -6.45
CA LEU A 647 23.88 8.71 -7.30
C LEU A 647 23.62 7.25 -7.02
N ASN A 648 23.75 6.40 -8.02
CA ASN A 648 23.65 4.95 -7.89
C ASN A 648 24.66 4.22 -8.77
N GLY A 649 24.83 2.94 -8.49
CA GLY A 649 25.58 2.03 -9.34
C GLY A 649 25.22 0.59 -9.03
N ALA A 650 25.40 -0.28 -10.00
CA ALA A 650 25.21 -1.71 -9.83
C ALA A 650 26.29 -2.48 -10.58
N TYR A 651 26.66 -3.64 -10.07
CA TYR A 651 27.61 -4.56 -10.67
C TYR A 651 27.10 -5.99 -10.59
N ARG A 652 26.92 -6.64 -11.73
CA ARG A 652 26.60 -8.06 -11.87
C ARG A 652 27.89 -8.87 -11.84
N ILE A 653 28.16 -9.53 -10.72
CA ILE A 653 29.36 -10.33 -10.53
C ILE A 653 29.35 -11.55 -11.46
N ASN A 654 28.19 -12.21 -11.54
CA ASN A 654 27.88 -13.31 -12.43
C ASN A 654 26.36 -13.46 -12.57
N GLN A 655 25.88 -14.55 -13.18
CA GLN A 655 24.44 -14.79 -13.34
C GLN A 655 23.67 -14.94 -12.02
N HIS A 656 24.34 -15.24 -10.91
CA HIS A 656 23.73 -15.50 -9.61
C HIS A 656 23.86 -14.33 -8.61
N TRP A 657 24.77 -13.39 -8.84
CA TRP A 657 25.09 -12.36 -7.86
C TRP A 657 25.16 -10.96 -8.48
N LYS A 658 24.43 -10.05 -7.86
CA LYS A 658 24.47 -8.63 -8.19
C LYS A 658 24.65 -7.80 -6.91
N VAL A 659 25.43 -6.75 -6.99
CA VAL A 659 25.58 -5.72 -5.95
C VAL A 659 25.10 -4.39 -6.52
N SER A 660 24.22 -3.72 -5.78
CA SER A 660 23.75 -2.38 -6.09
C SER A 660 24.04 -1.45 -4.92
N THR A 661 24.38 -0.19 -5.18
CA THR A 661 24.65 0.80 -4.14
C THR A 661 24.14 2.17 -4.56
N GLY A 662 23.85 3.02 -3.58
CA GLY A 662 23.42 4.39 -3.86
C GLY A 662 23.67 5.34 -2.71
N ILE A 663 23.67 6.62 -3.06
CA ILE A 663 23.71 7.75 -2.14
C ILE A 663 22.53 8.64 -2.49
N ASP A 664 21.54 8.69 -1.61
CA ASP A 664 20.39 9.58 -1.76
C ASP A 664 20.64 10.88 -0.99
N ASN A 665 20.09 11.99 -1.52
CA ASN A 665 20.28 13.32 -0.97
C ASN A 665 21.78 13.63 -0.76
N LEU A 666 22.57 13.50 -1.81
CA LEU A 666 24.04 13.60 -1.79
C LEU A 666 24.55 14.85 -1.05
N PHE A 667 23.84 15.97 -1.20
CA PHE A 667 24.25 17.25 -0.62
C PHE A 667 23.67 17.49 0.79
N GLY A 668 22.93 16.52 1.36
CA GLY A 668 22.36 16.63 2.70
C GLY A 668 21.33 17.75 2.83
N LYS A 669 20.52 18.00 1.77
CA LYS A 669 19.46 19.03 1.81
C LYS A 669 18.42 18.71 2.87
N ALA A 670 18.16 19.67 3.78
CA ALA A 670 17.00 19.63 4.65
C ALA A 670 15.76 20.02 3.85
N TYR A 671 14.75 19.15 3.83
CA TYR A 671 13.47 19.38 3.13
C TYR A 671 12.36 18.51 3.71
N ALA A 672 11.14 18.98 3.56
CA ALA A 672 9.93 18.21 3.85
C ALA A 672 9.04 18.14 2.60
N GLU A 673 8.38 17.00 2.39
CA GLU A 673 7.30 16.89 1.40
C GLU A 673 6.07 17.68 1.90
N HIS A 674 5.29 18.22 0.97
CA HIS A 674 4.08 18.98 1.33
C HIS A 674 3.08 18.15 2.16
N LEU A 675 2.98 16.85 1.89
CA LEU A 675 2.04 15.94 2.55
C LEU A 675 2.56 15.32 3.85
N ASN A 676 3.81 15.61 4.25
CA ASN A 676 4.34 15.09 5.51
C ASN A 676 3.56 15.67 6.69
N LEU A 677 3.32 14.85 7.70
CA LEU A 677 2.68 15.32 8.94
C LEU A 677 3.57 16.34 9.66
N ALA A 678 2.93 17.22 10.42
CA ALA A 678 3.64 18.02 11.40
C ALA A 678 4.18 17.15 12.53
N GLY A 679 5.38 17.45 12.97
CA GLY A 679 6.01 16.75 14.07
C GLY A 679 5.26 16.94 15.40
N ASN A 680 5.30 15.91 16.23
CA ASN A 680 4.62 15.89 17.52
C ASN A 680 5.47 16.55 18.62
N ALA A 681 4.83 17.31 19.50
CA ALA A 681 5.49 18.00 20.61
C ALA A 681 6.22 17.03 21.58
N GLY A 682 5.79 15.77 21.67
CA GLY A 682 6.49 14.73 22.44
C GLY A 682 7.88 14.38 21.90
N PHE A 683 8.22 14.82 20.70
CA PHE A 683 9.54 14.69 20.05
C PHE A 683 10.24 16.05 19.87
N GLY A 684 9.81 17.10 20.59
CA GLY A 684 10.46 18.40 20.58
C GLY A 684 10.00 19.36 19.48
N TYR A 685 8.99 18.99 18.68
CA TYR A 685 8.41 19.91 17.70
C TYR A 685 7.51 20.94 18.37
N PRO A 686 7.45 22.20 17.86
CA PRO A 686 6.63 23.25 18.46
C PRO A 686 5.13 22.91 18.39
N ALA A 687 4.42 22.96 19.52
CA ALA A 687 2.98 22.64 19.55
C ALA A 687 2.11 23.72 18.86
N ASN A 688 2.55 24.98 18.88
CA ASN A 688 1.79 26.14 18.36
C ASN A 688 2.26 26.60 16.97
N ASP A 689 3.31 26.00 16.43
CA ASP A 689 3.87 26.29 15.11
C ASP A 689 4.14 24.96 14.40
N PRO A 690 3.13 24.36 13.76
CA PRO A 690 3.24 23.03 13.15
C PRO A 690 4.31 23.02 12.05
N GLN A 691 5.37 22.27 12.23
CA GLN A 691 6.43 22.06 11.26
C GLN A 691 6.36 20.65 10.71
N ALA A 692 6.30 20.51 9.39
CA ALA A 692 6.33 19.20 8.74
C ALA A 692 7.63 18.46 9.07
N ILE A 693 7.55 17.13 9.29
CA ILE A 693 8.73 16.30 9.49
C ILE A 693 9.59 16.31 8.23
N ASN A 694 10.89 16.55 8.40
CA ASN A 694 11.83 16.51 7.30
C ASN A 694 12.06 15.08 6.79
N GLU A 695 12.37 14.95 5.50
CA GLU A 695 12.84 13.71 4.88
C GLU A 695 14.28 13.39 5.34
N PRO A 696 14.74 12.13 5.17
CA PRO A 696 16.09 11.74 5.52
C PRO A 696 17.15 12.66 4.86
N GLY A 697 18.21 12.96 5.61
CA GLY A 697 19.41 13.60 5.11
C GLY A 697 20.16 12.70 4.12
N ARG A 698 21.49 12.87 4.02
CA ARG A 698 22.29 11.99 3.15
C ARG A 698 22.18 10.54 3.62
N THR A 699 21.76 9.64 2.72
CA THR A 699 21.53 8.24 3.00
C THR A 699 22.34 7.37 2.04
N LEU A 700 23.17 6.50 2.61
CA LEU A 700 23.94 5.49 1.88
C LEU A 700 23.21 4.16 1.99
N TRP A 701 23.23 3.37 0.93
CA TRP A 701 22.72 2.00 0.94
C TRP A 701 23.50 1.09 -0.01
N THR A 702 23.54 -0.19 0.33
CA THR A 702 24.10 -1.23 -0.53
C THR A 702 23.19 -2.45 -0.44
N LYS A 703 22.85 -3.04 -1.57
CA LYS A 703 22.00 -4.22 -1.70
C LYS A 703 22.77 -5.31 -2.45
N VAL A 704 22.69 -6.53 -1.97
CA VAL A 704 23.19 -7.73 -2.65
C VAL A 704 21.98 -8.58 -3.01
N ASP A 705 21.83 -8.90 -4.29
CA ASP A 705 20.80 -9.79 -4.82
C ASP A 705 21.44 -11.13 -5.22
N MET A 706 20.75 -12.23 -4.95
CA MET A 706 21.16 -13.60 -5.21
C MET A 706 20.02 -14.35 -5.90
N SER A 707 20.33 -15.11 -6.98
CA SER A 707 19.36 -15.93 -7.73
C SER A 707 19.98 -17.27 -8.13
N PHE A 708 19.32 -18.38 -7.78
CA PHE A 708 19.77 -19.76 -8.04
C PHE A 708 18.63 -20.62 -8.55
#